data_1f70aeea8994b53de4ae55e98c8d792b
#
_entry.id   1f70aeea8994b53de4ae55e98c8d792b
#
_cell.length_a   1.000
_cell.length_b   1.000
_cell.length_c   1.000
_cell.angle_alpha   90.00
_cell.angle_beta   90.00
_cell.angle_gamma   90.00
#
_symmetry.space_group_name_H-M   'P 1'
#
loop_
_entity.id
_entity.type
_entity.pdbx_description
1 polymer ?
#
loop_
_entity_poly.entity_id
_entity_poly.type
_entity_poly.pdbx_seq_one_letter_code
_entity_poly.pdbx_strand_id
1 'polypeptide(L)'
;MSIYSLKMRASKHTGSIQEHVSGAEKILPQQELPQQMEALLSRALHHAKGKADFINLKIEAVAPENLKYIEALPVSTHEAATPAEGRQFMCQIMTELGLTPDKCQKILELFQATYGMRGAMLLDVDTLERLEPDQQRGIRATYMDSIAPKGEVKAICDGKNHFQEALVLASKVLSAPNIIGELCMSDDPDYITGYIATRDKGYIRITKLKKMGCPDGGRIFLYRGPKSQVEDCIQYLQEQRVLVKNVPSNPYANNTPKPKSTSDKPWQIFQDILAQKKIQQLYRNTKEISSAQAAHIIYQGQNQLMLASNDYLGLIDHPEVKEAAKEAINIYGVGSGGSRLTTGTLPLHNQLETALASFKHTEKALIFNTGYMANVGIISALGIKDSIIFSDELNHASIIDGCRLSHAKTVVYKHNDMKDLAEKLQEHAGCQGLIVTDAVFSMGGDIAPLPDIMALAEQYHVLTMVDEAHATGVIGATGRGIAEHFGLKRQPDVLMGTLSKALAAEGGYVCGSQLLIDYLRNTARSYIFSTSLSPAVLAAATKALELLETQPSMVHQLQENTRIFCKTLQQEGIEAHSDTAIVPIVLHDEELALRVAEELNRQNIFISPIRYPTVPKGQAMLRAALMATHTPEELCQAAHTIGQTISRLTDN
;
A
#
# COMPACT_ATOMS: atom_id res chain seq x y z
N MET A 1 -30.28 -26.67 22.37
CA MET A 1 -30.93 -25.36 22.14
C MET A 1 -30.39 -24.77 20.86
N SER A 2 -31.27 -24.26 20.01
CA SER A 2 -30.79 -23.59 18.78
C SER A 2 -30.35 -22.17 19.13
N ILE A 3 -29.14 -21.80 18.70
CA ILE A 3 -28.55 -20.46 18.88
C ILE A 3 -28.57 -19.72 17.55
N TYR A 4 -28.85 -18.43 17.59
CA TYR A 4 -28.97 -17.58 16.42
C TYR A 4 -28.11 -16.32 16.54
N SER A 5 -27.58 -15.88 15.42
CA SER A 5 -27.03 -14.54 15.26
C SER A 5 -28.13 -13.60 14.79
N LEU A 6 -28.37 -12.54 15.53
CA LEU A 6 -29.31 -11.48 15.20
C LEU A 6 -28.55 -10.22 14.85
N LYS A 7 -28.60 -9.81 13.58
CA LYS A 7 -27.92 -8.61 13.07
C LYS A 7 -28.97 -7.56 12.69
N MET A 8 -28.74 -6.32 13.11
CA MET A 8 -29.57 -5.19 12.73
C MET A 8 -28.70 -4.08 12.12
N ARG A 9 -29.21 -3.49 11.04
CA ARG A 9 -28.69 -2.22 10.49
C ARG A 9 -29.85 -1.26 10.28
N ALA A 10 -29.69 -0.04 10.77
CA ALA A 10 -30.67 1.02 10.61
C ALA A 10 -29.99 2.24 9.97
N SER A 11 -30.67 2.83 9.00
CA SER A 11 -30.19 4.02 8.29
C SER A 11 -31.33 4.98 8.01
N LYS A 12 -31.02 6.23 7.72
CA LYS A 12 -31.95 7.25 7.24
C LYS A 12 -31.42 7.83 5.93
N HIS A 13 -32.31 8.33 5.09
CA HIS A 13 -31.97 9.06 3.89
C HIS A 13 -31.93 10.56 4.19
N THR A 14 -30.85 11.21 3.81
CA THR A 14 -30.71 12.67 3.85
C THR A 14 -30.39 13.09 2.41
N GLY A 15 -31.44 13.36 1.64
CA GLY A 15 -31.33 13.53 0.19
C GLY A 15 -30.97 12.22 -0.52
N SER A 16 -29.90 12.22 -1.32
CA SER A 16 -29.38 11.04 -2.01
C SER A 16 -28.41 10.19 -1.17
N ILE A 17 -28.12 10.60 0.06
CA ILE A 17 -27.13 9.93 0.92
C ILE A 17 -27.85 9.07 1.96
N GLN A 18 -27.42 7.80 2.06
CA GLN A 18 -27.88 6.88 3.10
C GLN A 18 -26.95 6.99 4.31
N GLU A 19 -27.46 7.55 5.39
CA GLU A 19 -26.73 7.79 6.63
C GLU A 19 -26.98 6.66 7.64
N HIS A 20 -25.92 6.10 8.23
CA HIS A 20 -26.02 5.06 9.23
C HIS A 20 -26.52 5.64 10.56
N VAL A 21 -27.62 5.10 11.06
CA VAL A 21 -28.25 5.52 12.33
C VAL A 21 -27.84 4.60 13.47
N SER A 22 -28.00 3.29 13.31
CA SER A 22 -27.73 2.31 14.35
C SER A 22 -27.41 0.93 13.78
N GLY A 23 -26.58 0.16 14.46
CA GLY A 23 -26.30 -1.23 14.14
C GLY A 23 -26.06 -2.04 15.39
N ALA A 24 -26.39 -3.32 15.35
CA ALA A 24 -26.12 -4.27 16.42
C ALA A 24 -26.02 -5.69 15.86
N GLU A 25 -25.21 -6.52 16.52
CA GLU A 25 -25.16 -7.96 16.30
C GLU A 25 -25.18 -8.66 17.65
N LYS A 26 -26.05 -9.67 17.80
CA LYS A 26 -26.19 -10.47 19.01
C LYS A 26 -26.25 -11.96 18.66
N ILE A 27 -25.62 -12.79 19.47
CA ILE A 27 -25.73 -14.25 19.43
C ILE A 27 -26.51 -14.66 20.67
N LEU A 28 -27.67 -15.31 20.47
CA LEU A 28 -28.61 -15.61 21.55
C LEU A 28 -29.42 -16.88 21.29
N PRO A 29 -29.94 -17.51 22.36
CA PRO A 29 -30.85 -18.64 22.24
C PRO A 29 -32.15 -18.25 21.54
N GLN A 30 -32.75 -19.21 20.86
CA GLN A 30 -34.04 -19.00 20.15
C GLN A 30 -35.13 -18.34 21.01
N GLN A 31 -35.16 -18.65 22.30
CA GLN A 31 -36.15 -18.13 23.24
C GLN A 31 -36.04 -16.62 23.47
N GLU A 32 -34.86 -16.05 23.33
CA GLU A 32 -34.61 -14.62 23.55
C GLU A 32 -34.78 -13.77 22.29
N LEU A 33 -34.86 -14.40 21.11
CA LEU A 33 -34.95 -13.71 19.83
C LEU A 33 -36.10 -12.66 19.79
N PRO A 34 -37.36 -12.97 20.18
CA PRO A 34 -38.43 -12.01 20.06
C PRO A 34 -38.18 -10.75 20.89
N GLN A 35 -37.78 -10.91 22.15
CA GLN A 35 -37.50 -9.80 23.05
C GLN A 35 -36.35 -8.92 22.58
N GLN A 36 -35.29 -9.53 22.08
CA GLN A 36 -34.12 -8.80 21.60
C GLN A 36 -34.38 -8.11 20.26
N MET A 37 -35.20 -8.69 19.40
CA MET A 37 -35.63 -8.04 18.17
C MET A 37 -36.44 -6.78 18.48
N GLU A 38 -37.40 -6.86 19.41
CA GLU A 38 -38.23 -5.71 19.84
C GLU A 38 -37.36 -4.60 20.44
N ALA A 39 -36.39 -4.95 21.29
CA ALA A 39 -35.45 -4.01 21.87
C ALA A 39 -34.57 -3.31 20.83
N LEU A 40 -34.09 -4.05 19.83
CA LEU A 40 -33.28 -3.48 18.74
C LEU A 40 -34.10 -2.57 17.82
N LEU A 41 -35.32 -2.97 17.48
CA LEU A 41 -36.26 -2.14 16.70
C LEU A 41 -36.61 -0.85 17.43
N SER A 42 -36.97 -0.93 18.70
CA SER A 42 -37.24 0.25 19.53
C SER A 42 -36.04 1.19 19.59
N ARG A 43 -34.83 0.64 19.74
CA ARG A 43 -33.61 1.43 19.74
C ARG A 43 -33.35 2.12 18.39
N ALA A 44 -33.62 1.46 17.27
CA ALA A 44 -33.41 2.04 15.93
C ALA A 44 -34.43 3.17 15.66
N LEU A 45 -35.68 3.01 16.10
CA LEU A 45 -36.72 3.99 15.91
C LEU A 45 -36.59 5.24 16.81
N HIS A 46 -35.92 5.11 17.96
CA HIS A 46 -35.76 6.19 18.95
C HIS A 46 -34.31 6.62 19.13
N HIS A 47 -33.46 6.42 18.14
CA HIS A 47 -32.03 6.73 18.24
C HIS A 47 -31.78 8.25 18.23
N ALA A 48 -30.80 8.69 19.01
CA ALA A 48 -30.43 10.11 19.14
C ALA A 48 -30.02 10.80 17.81
N LYS A 49 -29.61 10.04 16.80
CA LYS A 49 -29.31 10.53 15.44
C LYS A 49 -30.55 10.73 14.56
N GLY A 50 -31.75 10.51 15.09
CA GLY A 50 -33.01 10.62 14.38
C GLY A 50 -33.63 9.27 14.01
N LYS A 51 -34.90 9.30 13.52
CA LYS A 51 -35.61 8.09 13.11
C LYS A 51 -34.94 7.44 11.90
N ALA A 52 -34.85 6.12 11.92
CA ALA A 52 -34.40 5.37 10.76
C ALA A 52 -35.52 5.20 9.74
N ASP A 53 -35.25 5.42 8.47
CA ASP A 53 -36.16 5.17 7.35
C ASP A 53 -36.06 3.73 6.85
N PHE A 54 -34.93 3.10 7.12
CA PHE A 54 -34.64 1.73 6.68
C PHE A 54 -34.04 0.93 7.83
N ILE A 55 -34.65 -0.21 8.14
CA ILE A 55 -34.12 -1.15 9.15
C ILE A 55 -34.06 -2.53 8.51
N ASN A 56 -32.85 -3.12 8.52
CA ASN A 56 -32.61 -4.49 8.07
C ASN A 56 -32.29 -5.35 9.29
N LEU A 57 -33.05 -6.42 9.48
CA LEU A 57 -32.85 -7.45 10.49
C LEU A 57 -32.51 -8.76 9.79
N LYS A 58 -31.37 -9.35 10.15
CA LYS A 58 -30.94 -10.65 9.64
C LYS A 58 -30.78 -11.61 10.80
N ILE A 59 -31.40 -12.78 10.70
CA ILE A 59 -31.32 -13.86 11.68
C ILE A 59 -30.71 -15.06 10.99
N GLU A 60 -29.65 -15.59 11.55
CA GLU A 60 -28.93 -16.76 11.02
C GLU A 60 -28.73 -17.78 12.15
N ALA A 61 -28.98 -19.04 11.88
CA ALA A 61 -28.63 -20.10 12.82
C ALA A 61 -27.10 -20.20 12.98
N VAL A 62 -26.64 -20.33 14.21
CA VAL A 62 -25.23 -20.58 14.49
C VAL A 62 -25.00 -22.08 14.44
N ALA A 63 -24.03 -22.53 13.67
CA ALA A 63 -23.75 -23.94 13.48
C ALA A 63 -23.35 -24.63 14.82
N PRO A 64 -23.78 -25.87 15.06
CA PRO A 64 -23.55 -26.57 16.32
C PRO A 64 -22.09 -26.69 16.72
N GLU A 65 -21.20 -26.82 15.76
CA GLU A 65 -19.75 -26.87 15.97
C GLU A 65 -19.20 -25.61 16.62
N ASN A 66 -19.81 -24.45 16.35
CA ASN A 66 -19.43 -23.18 16.95
C ASN A 66 -19.91 -23.04 18.41
N LEU A 67 -20.89 -23.85 18.83
CA LEU A 67 -21.42 -23.86 20.18
C LEU A 67 -20.48 -24.54 21.20
N LYS A 68 -19.73 -25.55 20.76
CA LYS A 68 -18.82 -26.28 21.64
C LYS A 68 -17.70 -25.43 22.25
N TYR A 69 -17.31 -24.38 21.54
CA TYR A 69 -16.26 -23.47 21.99
C TYR A 69 -16.80 -22.39 22.94
N ILE A 70 -18.06 -22.03 22.80
CA ILE A 70 -18.74 -21.13 23.74
C ILE A 70 -18.91 -21.84 25.10
N GLU A 71 -19.18 -23.14 25.11
CA GLU A 71 -19.30 -23.94 26.32
C GLU A 71 -17.95 -24.27 26.98
N ALA A 72 -16.87 -24.31 26.20
CA ALA A 72 -15.52 -24.65 26.71
C ALA A 72 -14.83 -23.49 27.43
N LEU A 73 -15.32 -22.28 27.27
CA LEU A 73 -14.86 -21.11 28.00
C LEU A 73 -15.82 -20.85 29.17
N PRO A 74 -15.31 -20.39 30.33
CA PRO A 74 -16.17 -19.97 31.42
C PRO A 74 -16.94 -18.71 31.00
N VAL A 75 -18.01 -18.92 30.26
CA VAL A 75 -18.88 -17.84 29.80
C VAL A 75 -19.86 -17.54 30.92
N SER A 76 -19.62 -16.47 31.63
CA SER A 76 -20.67 -15.88 32.44
C SER A 76 -21.63 -15.14 31.52
N THR A 77 -22.89 -15.50 31.56
CA THR A 77 -23.98 -14.76 30.91
C THR A 77 -24.38 -13.54 31.72
N HIS A 78 -23.60 -13.19 32.72
CA HIS A 78 -23.89 -12.09 33.63
C HIS A 78 -23.55 -10.75 32.96
N GLU A 79 -24.55 -9.95 32.69
CA GLU A 79 -24.35 -8.54 32.35
C GLU A 79 -23.84 -7.81 33.60
N ALA A 80 -22.64 -7.28 33.54
CA ALA A 80 -22.15 -6.42 34.61
C ALA A 80 -23.00 -5.13 34.64
N ALA A 81 -23.88 -5.02 35.59
CA ALA A 81 -24.75 -3.87 35.76
C ALA A 81 -23.99 -2.63 36.24
N THR A 82 -22.83 -2.85 36.84
CA THR A 82 -21.97 -1.79 37.38
C THR A 82 -20.50 -2.01 36.98
N PRO A 83 -19.69 -0.93 36.96
CA PRO A 83 -18.24 -1.04 36.73
C PRO A 83 -17.52 -1.92 37.75
N ALA A 84 -18.04 -2.04 38.98
CA ALA A 84 -17.48 -2.88 40.02
C ALA A 84 -17.68 -4.37 39.71
N GLU A 85 -18.86 -4.75 39.27
CA GLU A 85 -19.18 -6.13 38.84
C GLU A 85 -18.35 -6.53 37.63
N GLY A 86 -18.20 -5.64 36.64
CA GLY A 86 -17.34 -5.88 35.50
C GLY A 86 -15.89 -6.15 35.89
N ARG A 87 -15.36 -5.38 36.84
CA ARG A 87 -14.01 -5.60 37.37
C ARG A 87 -13.89 -6.93 38.12
N GLN A 88 -14.86 -7.26 38.94
CA GLN A 88 -14.88 -8.53 39.69
C GLN A 88 -14.89 -9.73 38.72
N PHE A 89 -15.72 -9.67 37.69
CA PHE A 89 -15.77 -10.67 36.64
C PHE A 89 -14.45 -10.80 35.88
N MET A 90 -13.82 -9.68 35.54
CA MET A 90 -12.52 -9.69 34.90
C MET A 90 -11.42 -10.27 35.80
N CYS A 91 -11.44 -9.95 37.09
CA CYS A 91 -10.53 -10.58 38.04
C CYS A 91 -10.72 -12.10 38.12
N GLN A 92 -11.97 -12.58 38.05
CA GLN A 92 -12.27 -13.99 38.06
C GLN A 92 -11.66 -14.68 36.83
N ILE A 93 -11.91 -14.17 35.61
CA ILE A 93 -11.33 -14.72 34.38
C ILE A 93 -9.81 -14.69 34.42
N MET A 94 -9.20 -13.56 34.84
CA MET A 94 -7.74 -13.46 34.97
C MET A 94 -7.18 -14.49 35.96
N THR A 95 -7.91 -14.79 37.04
CA THR A 95 -7.52 -15.79 38.04
C THR A 95 -7.61 -17.20 37.47
N GLU A 96 -8.66 -17.50 36.71
CA GLU A 96 -8.83 -18.77 36.01
C GLU A 96 -7.72 -19.00 34.97
N LEU A 97 -7.26 -17.92 34.32
CA LEU A 97 -6.09 -17.94 33.45
C LEU A 97 -4.75 -17.98 34.21
N GLY A 98 -4.81 -18.05 35.55
CA GLY A 98 -3.67 -18.28 36.44
C GLY A 98 -2.94 -17.01 36.89
N LEU A 99 -3.53 -15.83 36.79
CA LEU A 99 -3.02 -14.61 37.39
C LEU A 99 -3.39 -14.55 38.89
N THR A 100 -2.51 -13.94 39.71
CA THR A 100 -2.84 -13.71 41.11
C THR A 100 -3.85 -12.56 41.25
N PRO A 101 -4.73 -12.58 42.27
CA PRO A 101 -5.71 -11.51 42.50
C PRO A 101 -5.12 -10.10 42.53
N ASP A 102 -3.97 -9.91 43.19
CA ASP A 102 -3.27 -8.61 43.26
C ASP A 102 -2.84 -8.11 41.89
N LYS A 103 -2.44 -9.02 40.99
CA LYS A 103 -2.08 -8.66 39.63
C LYS A 103 -3.29 -8.33 38.78
N CYS A 104 -4.37 -9.08 38.98
CA CYS A 104 -5.64 -8.79 38.32
C CYS A 104 -6.11 -7.40 38.69
N GLN A 105 -6.09 -7.08 39.97
CA GLN A 105 -6.50 -5.76 40.48
C GLN A 105 -5.62 -4.64 39.90
N LYS A 106 -4.29 -4.79 39.95
CA LYS A 106 -3.36 -3.80 39.35
C LYS A 106 -3.59 -3.58 37.85
N ILE A 107 -3.84 -4.65 37.09
CA ILE A 107 -4.12 -4.54 35.67
C ILE A 107 -5.41 -3.74 35.44
N LEU A 108 -6.46 -4.02 36.20
CA LEU A 108 -7.74 -3.31 36.07
C LEU A 108 -7.66 -1.85 36.51
N GLU A 109 -6.96 -1.57 37.60
CA GLU A 109 -6.72 -0.19 38.06
C GLU A 109 -5.95 0.63 37.03
N LEU A 110 -4.92 0.04 36.46
CA LEU A 110 -4.13 0.67 35.40
C LEU A 110 -5.01 1.04 34.20
N PHE A 111 -5.87 0.14 33.77
CA PHE A 111 -6.77 0.38 32.66
C PHE A 111 -7.81 1.44 32.97
N GLN A 112 -8.41 1.35 34.13
CA GLN A 112 -9.40 2.33 34.55
C GLN A 112 -8.80 3.72 34.69
N ALA A 113 -7.59 3.83 35.24
CA ALA A 113 -6.88 5.09 35.37
C ALA A 113 -6.52 5.70 34.00
N THR A 114 -6.21 4.87 33.03
CA THR A 114 -5.76 5.33 31.71
C THR A 114 -6.90 5.62 30.75
N TYR A 115 -7.97 4.82 30.79
CA TYR A 115 -9.00 4.79 29.73
C TYR A 115 -10.43 4.94 30.25
N GLY A 116 -10.66 5.04 31.54
CA GLY A 116 -12.02 5.17 32.11
C GLY A 116 -12.91 3.96 31.86
N MET A 117 -12.34 2.78 31.86
CA MET A 117 -12.98 1.55 31.46
C MET A 117 -14.04 1.04 32.46
N ARG A 118 -15.24 0.65 31.99
CA ARG A 118 -16.27 0.01 32.82
C ARG A 118 -16.24 -1.51 32.78
N GLY A 119 -15.81 -2.09 31.68
CA GLY A 119 -15.70 -3.53 31.52
C GLY A 119 -14.66 -3.91 30.45
N ALA A 120 -14.19 -5.15 30.51
CA ALA A 120 -13.22 -5.65 29.54
C ALA A 120 -13.35 -7.16 29.36
N MET A 121 -13.04 -7.64 28.17
CA MET A 121 -12.93 -9.07 27.89
C MET A 121 -11.47 -9.51 27.97
N LEU A 122 -11.24 -10.64 28.58
CA LEU A 122 -9.93 -11.23 28.76
C LEU A 122 -9.88 -12.60 28.11
N LEU A 123 -8.95 -12.82 27.21
CA LEU A 123 -8.73 -14.12 26.56
C LEU A 123 -7.25 -14.47 26.57
N ASP A 124 -6.98 -15.74 26.83
CA ASP A 124 -5.66 -16.34 26.68
C ASP A 124 -5.39 -16.61 25.19
N VAL A 125 -4.22 -16.21 24.72
CA VAL A 125 -3.82 -16.39 23.32
C VAL A 125 -3.73 -17.85 22.92
N ASP A 126 -3.15 -18.68 23.76
CA ASP A 126 -3.03 -20.11 23.47
C ASP A 126 -4.41 -20.74 23.21
N THR A 127 -5.45 -20.22 23.88
CA THR A 127 -6.83 -20.62 23.66
C THR A 127 -7.37 -20.06 22.34
N LEU A 128 -7.06 -18.80 22.01
CA LEU A 128 -7.51 -18.15 20.78
C LEU A 128 -6.88 -18.74 19.52
N GLU A 129 -5.58 -19.05 19.57
CA GLU A 129 -4.86 -19.61 18.42
C GLU A 129 -5.34 -21.01 18.03
N ARG A 130 -5.94 -21.74 18.98
CA ARG A 130 -6.52 -23.07 18.74
C ARG A 130 -7.91 -23.04 18.13
N LEU A 131 -8.52 -21.85 18.05
CA LEU A 131 -9.87 -21.69 17.55
C LEU A 131 -9.86 -21.24 16.09
N GLU A 132 -10.75 -21.82 15.31
CA GLU A 132 -11.00 -21.33 13.95
C GLU A 132 -11.55 -19.90 13.96
N PRO A 133 -11.29 -19.09 12.91
CA PRO A 133 -11.67 -17.67 12.86
C PRO A 133 -13.15 -17.39 13.19
N ASP A 134 -14.04 -18.24 12.72
CA ASP A 134 -15.48 -18.10 13.00
C ASP A 134 -15.85 -18.42 14.44
N GLN A 135 -15.16 -19.36 15.06
CA GLN A 135 -15.31 -19.71 16.48
C GLN A 135 -14.79 -18.58 17.37
N GLN A 136 -13.64 -18.00 17.04
CA GLN A 136 -13.11 -16.81 17.72
C GLN A 136 -14.09 -15.65 17.65
N ARG A 137 -14.79 -15.50 16.52
CA ARG A 137 -15.79 -14.44 16.30
C ARG A 137 -17.03 -14.65 17.18
N GLY A 138 -17.53 -15.88 17.22
CA GLY A 138 -18.70 -16.24 18.04
C GLY A 138 -18.44 -16.02 19.52
N ILE A 139 -17.32 -16.49 20.03
CA ILE A 139 -16.93 -16.34 21.45
C ILE A 139 -16.81 -14.87 21.82
N ARG A 140 -16.15 -14.06 20.99
CA ARG A 140 -16.00 -12.63 21.24
C ARG A 140 -17.33 -11.90 21.31
N ALA A 141 -18.24 -12.19 20.41
CA ALA A 141 -19.57 -11.57 20.41
C ALA A 141 -20.30 -11.85 21.71
N THR A 142 -20.27 -13.09 22.18
CA THR A 142 -20.94 -13.50 23.43
C THR A 142 -20.36 -12.80 24.65
N TYR A 143 -19.03 -12.75 24.76
CA TYR A 143 -18.37 -12.06 25.88
C TYR A 143 -18.66 -10.57 25.88
N MET A 144 -18.67 -9.95 24.72
CA MET A 144 -18.89 -8.52 24.63
C MET A 144 -20.32 -8.08 24.97
N ASP A 145 -21.30 -8.91 24.66
CA ASP A 145 -22.69 -8.65 25.06
C ASP A 145 -22.86 -8.79 26.59
N SER A 146 -22.01 -9.57 27.27
CA SER A 146 -22.08 -9.76 28.72
C SER A 146 -21.34 -8.71 29.55
N ILE A 147 -20.30 -8.09 29.01
CA ILE A 147 -19.41 -7.17 29.76
C ILE A 147 -19.38 -5.75 29.23
N ALA A 148 -19.65 -5.53 27.95
CA ALA A 148 -19.64 -4.19 27.35
C ALA A 148 -21.07 -3.76 27.00
N PRO A 149 -21.52 -2.60 27.45
CA PRO A 149 -22.80 -2.10 27.01
C PRO A 149 -22.79 -1.77 25.54
N LYS A 150 -23.74 -2.39 24.88
CA LYS A 150 -24.43 -1.95 23.66
C LYS A 150 -23.69 -1.07 22.67
N GLY A 151 -23.11 -1.67 21.66
CA GLY A 151 -22.75 -0.99 20.42
C GLY A 151 -21.34 -1.25 19.90
N GLU A 152 -20.44 -1.78 20.72
CA GLU A 152 -19.05 -1.93 20.34
C GLU A 152 -18.65 -3.34 19.91
N VAL A 153 -19.51 -4.30 20.08
CA VAL A 153 -19.36 -5.67 19.59
C VAL A 153 -19.02 -5.71 18.10
N LYS A 154 -19.55 -4.77 17.33
CA LYS A 154 -19.37 -4.69 15.90
C LYS A 154 -17.90 -4.55 15.48
N ALA A 155 -17.13 -3.75 16.16
CA ALA A 155 -15.74 -3.53 15.79
C ALA A 155 -14.83 -4.74 16.09
N ILE A 156 -15.23 -5.67 16.98
CA ILE A 156 -14.51 -6.92 17.22
C ILE A 156 -14.99 -8.02 16.29
N CYS A 157 -16.29 -8.06 16.06
CA CYS A 157 -16.93 -9.09 15.26
C CYS A 157 -16.71 -8.93 13.77
N ASP A 158 -16.43 -7.72 13.30
CA ASP A 158 -16.16 -7.46 11.88
C ASP A 158 -14.90 -8.18 11.36
N GLY A 159 -14.20 -8.90 12.23
CA GLY A 159 -13.14 -9.84 11.83
C GLY A 159 -12.00 -9.20 11.03
N LYS A 160 -12.10 -7.93 10.78
CA LYS A 160 -11.17 -7.23 9.92
C LYS A 160 -10.02 -6.70 10.75
N ASN A 161 -8.89 -7.35 10.55
CA ASN A 161 -7.54 -6.84 10.66
C ASN A 161 -6.99 -6.47 12.06
N HIS A 162 -7.73 -5.74 12.91
CA HIS A 162 -7.14 -5.26 14.17
C HIS A 162 -6.87 -6.37 15.19
N PHE A 163 -7.62 -7.46 15.15
CA PHE A 163 -7.34 -8.58 16.04
C PHE A 163 -6.17 -9.44 15.53
N GLN A 164 -6.10 -9.68 14.23
CA GLN A 164 -4.95 -10.38 13.63
C GLN A 164 -3.70 -9.50 13.68
N GLU A 165 -3.80 -8.20 13.47
CA GLU A 165 -2.70 -7.27 13.67
C GLU A 165 -2.24 -7.24 15.12
N ALA A 166 -3.19 -7.24 16.06
CA ALA A 166 -2.90 -7.35 17.47
C ALA A 166 -2.30 -8.71 17.84
N LEU A 167 -2.77 -9.81 17.23
CA LEU A 167 -2.17 -11.14 17.37
C LEU A 167 -0.76 -11.21 16.80
N VAL A 168 -0.53 -10.65 15.62
CA VAL A 168 0.80 -10.58 15.00
C VAL A 168 1.74 -9.68 15.81
N LEU A 169 1.26 -8.54 16.26
CA LEU A 169 2.03 -7.69 17.18
C LEU A 169 2.31 -8.45 18.48
N ALA A 170 1.31 -9.02 19.11
CA ALA A 170 1.48 -9.79 20.31
C ALA A 170 2.38 -11.02 20.11
N SER A 171 2.29 -11.73 19.01
CA SER A 171 3.22 -12.83 18.71
C SER A 171 4.66 -12.37 18.53
N LYS A 172 4.90 -11.15 18.10
CA LYS A 172 6.23 -10.51 18.08
C LYS A 172 6.64 -9.95 19.45
N VAL A 173 5.67 -9.64 20.31
CA VAL A 173 5.80 -9.03 21.63
C VAL A 173 5.79 -10.09 22.72
N LEU A 174 5.62 -11.29 22.35
CA LEU A 174 5.41 -12.36 23.30
C LEU A 174 6.54 -12.50 24.29
N SER A 175 6.20 -12.09 25.49
CA SER A 175 6.39 -12.94 26.59
C SER A 175 7.60 -12.70 27.40
N ALA A 176 7.52 -11.82 28.32
CA ALA A 176 8.34 -11.97 29.50
C ALA A 176 7.48 -12.12 30.71
N PRO A 177 7.67 -13.15 31.49
CA PRO A 177 7.28 -13.09 32.87
C PRO A 177 7.93 -11.87 33.47
N ASN A 178 7.15 -11.06 34.20
CA ASN A 178 7.61 -9.98 35.05
C ASN A 178 7.87 -8.59 34.46
N ILE A 179 7.39 -8.23 33.28
CA ILE A 179 7.25 -6.83 32.94
C ILE A 179 5.83 -6.37 33.24
N ILE A 180 5.72 -5.33 34.02
CA ILE A 180 4.50 -4.54 34.07
C ILE A 180 4.83 -3.25 33.37
N GLY A 181 4.38 -3.09 32.13
CA GLY A 181 4.52 -1.87 31.35
C GLY A 181 3.24 -1.62 30.59
N GLU A 182 2.89 -0.39 30.42
CA GLU A 182 1.78 0.02 29.57
C GLU A 182 2.30 0.59 28.26
N LEU A 183 1.73 0.13 27.16
CA LEU A 183 2.06 0.56 25.82
C LEU A 183 0.80 1.17 25.21
N CYS A 184 0.78 2.46 24.97
CA CYS A 184 -0.36 3.16 24.40
C CYS A 184 -0.10 3.59 22.97
N MET A 185 -0.99 3.17 22.07
CA MET A 185 -1.11 3.68 20.71
C MET A 185 -2.42 4.43 20.55
N SER A 186 -2.40 5.54 19.88
CA SER A 186 -3.56 6.41 19.71
C SER A 186 -3.69 6.86 18.27
N ASP A 187 -4.09 5.98 17.37
CA ASP A 187 -4.16 6.33 15.95
C ASP A 187 -5.55 6.26 15.35
N ASP A 188 -6.50 5.68 16.08
CA ASP A 188 -7.89 5.65 15.65
C ASP A 188 -8.63 6.86 16.26
N PRO A 189 -9.33 7.68 15.47
CA PRO A 189 -10.05 8.84 15.99
C PRO A 189 -11.11 8.48 17.03
N ASP A 190 -11.64 7.26 16.98
CA ASP A 190 -12.71 6.79 17.88
C ASP A 190 -12.21 5.86 18.97
N TYR A 191 -10.99 5.32 18.87
CA TYR A 191 -10.49 4.30 19.79
C TYR A 191 -9.08 4.60 20.30
N ILE A 192 -8.79 4.12 21.51
CA ILE A 192 -7.45 4.03 22.08
C ILE A 192 -7.06 2.56 22.13
N THR A 193 -5.90 2.23 21.61
CA THR A 193 -5.32 0.87 21.73
C THR A 193 -4.17 0.91 22.72
N GLY A 194 -4.23 0.07 23.74
CA GLY A 194 -3.20 -0.07 24.74
C GLY A 194 -2.67 -1.50 24.83
N TYR A 195 -1.40 -1.63 25.16
CA TYR A 195 -0.73 -2.89 25.40
C TYR A 195 -0.18 -2.91 26.81
N ILE A 196 -0.41 -4.00 27.53
CA ILE A 196 0.20 -4.23 28.84
C ILE A 196 0.87 -5.59 28.82
N ALA A 197 2.14 -5.61 29.18
CA ALA A 197 2.91 -6.83 29.40
C ALA A 197 3.15 -7.04 30.90
N THR A 198 2.91 -8.26 31.40
CA THR A 198 3.23 -8.64 32.77
C THR A 198 4.39 -9.61 32.79
N ARG A 199 5.37 -9.38 33.68
CA ARG A 199 6.63 -10.14 33.70
C ARG A 199 6.54 -11.54 34.27
N ASP A 200 5.56 -11.86 35.08
CA ASP A 200 5.61 -13.11 35.87
C ASP A 200 5.19 -14.35 35.11
N LYS A 201 4.32 -14.20 34.14
CA LYS A 201 3.74 -15.35 33.43
C LYS A 201 3.74 -15.21 31.91
N GLY A 202 4.42 -14.18 31.38
CA GLY A 202 4.47 -13.97 29.95
C GLY A 202 3.14 -13.58 29.34
N TYR A 203 2.40 -12.69 29.97
CA TYR A 203 1.16 -12.18 29.40
C TYR A 203 1.38 -10.84 28.73
N ILE A 204 0.84 -10.74 27.54
CA ILE A 204 0.66 -9.47 26.84
C ILE A 204 -0.81 -9.21 26.71
N ARG A 205 -1.17 -8.00 26.99
CA ARG A 205 -2.52 -7.55 26.87
C ARG A 205 -2.66 -6.53 25.80
N ILE A 206 -3.66 -6.68 24.96
CA ILE A 206 -4.07 -5.70 23.95
C ILE A 206 -5.48 -5.27 24.26
N THR A 207 -5.67 -3.97 24.38
CA THR A 207 -6.98 -3.38 24.65
C THR A 207 -7.29 -2.37 23.59
N LYS A 208 -8.50 -2.39 23.07
CA LYS A 208 -9.05 -1.33 22.24
C LYS A 208 -10.24 -0.71 22.97
N LEU A 209 -10.18 0.59 23.23
CA LEU A 209 -11.19 1.34 23.96
C LEU A 209 -11.74 2.46 23.10
N LYS A 210 -13.02 2.76 23.22
CA LYS A 210 -13.63 3.89 22.54
C LYS A 210 -13.29 5.20 23.24
N LYS A 211 -12.89 6.22 22.49
CA LYS A 211 -12.39 7.49 23.03
C LYS A 211 -13.45 8.39 23.62
N MET A 212 -14.64 8.45 23.08
CA MET A 212 -15.63 9.44 23.49
C MET A 212 -16.89 8.81 24.08
N GLY A 213 -17.17 9.15 25.32
CA GLY A 213 -18.47 8.90 25.95
C GLY A 213 -18.91 7.47 26.12
N CYS A 214 -18.06 6.50 25.78
CA CYS A 214 -18.24 5.10 26.09
C CYS A 214 -17.19 4.66 27.08
N PRO A 215 -17.36 4.98 28.34
CA PRO A 215 -16.52 4.45 29.40
C PRO A 215 -16.61 2.93 29.53
N ASP A 216 -17.46 2.32 28.71
CA ASP A 216 -17.99 0.97 28.93
C ASP A 216 -17.41 -0.09 28.01
N GLY A 217 -16.61 0.29 27.04
CA GLY A 217 -16.16 -0.63 26.01
C GLY A 217 -14.67 -0.81 25.99
N GLY A 218 -14.13 -1.71 26.74
CA GLY A 218 -12.74 -2.10 26.60
C GLY A 218 -12.61 -3.58 26.28
N ARG A 219 -11.68 -3.91 25.40
CA ARG A 219 -11.31 -5.28 25.09
C ARG A 219 -9.91 -5.54 25.55
N ILE A 220 -9.74 -6.54 26.40
CA ILE A 220 -8.45 -6.95 26.87
C ILE A 220 -8.18 -8.33 26.33
N PHE A 221 -7.14 -8.45 25.52
CA PHE A 221 -6.59 -9.73 25.13
C PHE A 221 -5.30 -9.95 25.89
N LEU A 222 -5.21 -11.06 26.60
CA LEU A 222 -4.01 -11.50 27.29
C LEU A 222 -3.32 -12.58 26.49
N TYR A 223 -2.05 -12.37 26.29
CA TYR A 223 -1.18 -13.28 25.58
C TYR A 223 -0.13 -13.86 26.51
N ARG A 224 0.25 -15.08 26.25
CA ARG A 224 1.22 -15.81 27.02
C ARG A 224 2.36 -16.32 26.15
N GLY A 225 3.58 -16.14 26.57
CA GLY A 225 4.70 -16.65 25.81
C GLY A 225 6.06 -16.59 26.53
N PRO A 226 7.17 -17.04 25.91
CA PRO A 226 8.50 -17.16 26.52
C PRO A 226 9.17 -15.83 26.87
N LYS A 227 9.92 -15.80 27.97
CA LYS A 227 10.58 -14.60 28.54
C LYS A 227 11.52 -13.86 27.60
N SER A 228 12.16 -14.57 26.67
CA SER A 228 13.20 -14.02 25.80
C SER A 228 12.71 -13.04 24.73
N GLN A 229 11.42 -12.99 24.47
CA GLN A 229 10.86 -12.21 23.37
C GLN A 229 10.24 -10.85 23.78
N VAL A 230 10.11 -10.57 25.08
CA VAL A 230 9.48 -9.32 25.54
C VAL A 230 10.37 -8.12 25.41
N GLU A 231 11.66 -8.29 25.63
CA GLU A 231 12.61 -7.19 25.49
C GLU A 231 12.71 -6.77 24.04
N ASP A 232 12.83 -7.73 23.13
CA ASP A 232 12.79 -7.50 21.68
C ASP A 232 11.50 -6.82 21.24
N CYS A 233 10.42 -7.16 21.90
CA CYS A 233 9.14 -6.55 21.61
C CYS A 233 8.98 -5.13 22.16
N ILE A 234 9.38 -4.89 23.38
CA ILE A 234 9.38 -3.54 23.94
C ILE A 234 10.21 -2.64 23.04
N GLN A 235 11.36 -3.13 22.59
CA GLN A 235 12.20 -2.43 21.63
C GLN A 235 11.47 -2.21 20.30
N TYR A 236 10.84 -3.23 19.73
CA TYR A 236 10.04 -3.11 18.51
C TYR A 236 8.89 -2.12 18.66
N LEU A 237 8.16 -2.17 19.77
CA LEU A 237 7.05 -1.25 20.03
C LEU A 237 7.54 0.18 20.28
N GLN A 238 8.69 0.36 20.90
CA GLN A 238 9.33 1.66 21.01
C GLN A 238 9.78 2.19 19.66
N GLU A 239 10.33 1.34 18.81
CA GLU A 239 10.69 1.65 17.42
C GLU A 239 9.46 2.01 16.58
N GLN A 240 8.31 1.37 16.85
CA GLN A 240 7.02 1.71 16.26
C GLN A 240 6.32 2.90 16.96
N ARG A 241 6.99 3.59 17.90
CA ARG A 241 6.50 4.74 18.70
C ARG A 241 5.35 4.44 19.66
N VAL A 242 5.23 3.23 20.06
CA VAL A 242 4.38 2.86 21.19
C VAL A 242 5.11 3.30 22.46
N LEU A 243 4.55 4.26 23.17
CA LEU A 243 5.14 4.75 24.42
C LEU A 243 5.01 3.68 25.51
N VAL A 244 6.16 3.16 25.94
CA VAL A 244 6.21 2.37 27.17
C VAL A 244 6.22 3.35 28.34
N LYS A 245 5.11 3.43 29.06
CA LYS A 245 5.04 4.22 30.29
C LYS A 245 5.13 3.29 31.50
N ASN A 246 6.09 3.54 32.37
CA ASN A 246 5.96 3.11 33.76
C ASN A 246 4.76 3.85 34.35
N VAL A 247 3.87 3.11 35.02
CA VAL A 247 2.59 3.63 35.54
C VAL A 247 2.79 4.99 36.19
N PRO A 248 2.27 6.08 35.63
CA PRO A 248 2.23 7.32 36.36
C PRO A 248 1.04 7.28 37.32
N SER A 249 1.22 7.88 38.50
CA SER A 249 0.08 8.34 39.28
C SER A 249 -0.92 9.06 38.38
N ASN A 250 -2.18 8.65 38.44
CA ASN A 250 -3.35 9.11 37.70
C ASN A 250 -3.18 10.51 37.03
N PRO A 251 -3.04 10.62 35.71
CA PRO A 251 -2.89 11.89 35.02
C PRO A 251 -4.13 12.78 35.09
N TYR A 252 -5.25 12.26 35.58
CA TYR A 252 -6.53 13.00 35.72
C TYR A 252 -6.86 13.45 37.15
N ALA A 253 -6.00 13.18 38.15
CA ALA A 253 -6.30 13.50 39.53
C ALA A 253 -6.24 15.01 39.87
N ASN A 254 -5.71 15.86 39.01
CA ASN A 254 -5.62 17.30 39.21
C ASN A 254 -5.69 18.05 37.88
N ASN A 255 -6.86 18.12 37.27
CA ASN A 255 -7.03 18.95 36.08
C ASN A 255 -8.07 20.04 36.26
N THR A 256 -7.65 21.16 36.85
CA THR A 256 -8.04 22.45 36.28
C THR A 256 -7.18 22.65 35.02
N PRO A 257 -7.75 22.96 33.87
CA PRO A 257 -6.97 23.10 32.66
C PRO A 257 -6.14 24.37 32.71
N LYS A 258 -4.83 24.24 32.96
CA LYS A 258 -3.91 25.28 32.55
C LYS A 258 -3.82 25.24 31.03
N PRO A 259 -3.99 26.35 30.31
CA PRO A 259 -3.82 26.37 28.86
C PRO A 259 -2.38 25.98 28.56
N LYS A 260 -2.21 24.78 28.00
CA LYS A 260 -0.93 24.36 27.42
C LYS A 260 -0.78 25.08 26.08
N SER A 261 0.39 25.70 25.89
CA SER A 261 0.73 26.24 24.58
C SER A 261 0.58 25.16 23.51
N THR A 262 -0.28 25.41 22.54
CA THR A 262 -0.76 24.43 21.57
C THR A 262 0.09 24.34 20.31
N SER A 263 1.33 24.87 20.32
CA SER A 263 2.03 25.11 19.05
C SER A 263 2.86 23.95 18.49
N ASP A 264 3.44 23.07 19.32
CA ASP A 264 4.48 22.19 18.76
C ASP A 264 4.19 20.66 18.78
N LYS A 265 3.20 20.22 19.56
CA LYS A 265 2.97 18.77 19.76
C LYS A 265 2.46 17.96 18.55
N PRO A 266 1.57 18.46 17.67
CA PRO A 266 1.12 17.67 16.54
C PRO A 266 2.24 17.34 15.55
N TRP A 267 3.22 18.22 15.42
CA TRP A 267 4.35 18.05 14.50
C TRP A 267 5.53 17.27 15.09
N GLN A 268 5.57 17.04 16.39
CA GLN A 268 6.67 16.33 17.05
C GLN A 268 6.87 14.92 16.49
N ILE A 269 5.78 14.20 16.25
CA ILE A 269 5.82 12.85 15.64
C ILE A 269 6.54 12.87 14.30
N PHE A 270 6.24 13.85 13.45
CA PHE A 270 6.86 13.98 12.13
C PHE A 270 8.33 14.39 12.23
N GLN A 271 8.68 15.26 13.19
CA GLN A 271 10.07 15.62 13.46
C GLN A 271 10.90 14.41 13.87
N ASP A 272 10.36 13.55 14.74
CA ASP A 272 11.04 12.35 15.21
C ASP A 272 11.18 11.31 14.08
N ILE A 273 10.17 11.17 13.17
CA ILE A 273 10.28 10.34 11.96
C ILE A 273 11.41 10.83 11.07
N LEU A 274 11.49 12.14 10.88
CA LEU A 274 12.54 12.72 10.05
C LEU A 274 13.92 12.57 10.69
N ALA A 275 14.02 12.73 12.02
CA ALA A 275 15.26 12.52 12.76
C ALA A 275 15.75 11.05 12.63
N GLN A 276 14.85 10.08 12.79
CA GLN A 276 15.19 8.66 12.59
C GLN A 276 15.63 8.37 11.16
N LYS A 277 14.92 8.91 10.15
CA LYS A 277 15.33 8.76 8.75
C LYS A 277 16.74 9.32 8.50
N LYS A 278 17.13 10.40 9.19
CA LYS A 278 18.50 10.95 9.12
C LYS A 278 19.53 9.99 9.74
N ILE A 279 19.22 9.46 10.93
CA ILE A 279 20.11 8.49 11.63
C ILE A 279 20.30 7.23 10.78
N GLN A 280 19.22 6.73 10.16
CA GLN A 280 19.25 5.56 9.28
C GLN A 280 19.77 5.87 7.87
N GLN A 281 20.24 7.08 7.61
CA GLN A 281 20.63 7.56 6.27
C GLN A 281 19.55 7.41 5.19
N LEU A 282 18.29 7.33 5.58
CA LEU A 282 17.13 7.21 4.68
C LEU A 282 16.46 8.58 4.38
N TYR A 283 17.04 9.67 4.88
CA TYR A 283 16.54 11.02 4.60
C TYR A 283 16.79 11.37 3.13
N ARG A 284 15.75 11.87 2.47
CA ARG A 284 15.80 12.20 1.03
C ARG A 284 15.86 13.70 0.85
N ASN A 285 16.77 14.14 0.00
CA ASN A 285 16.86 15.51 -0.49
C ASN A 285 16.62 15.53 -2.00
N THR A 286 16.07 16.62 -2.50
CA THR A 286 15.99 16.89 -3.94
C THR A 286 17.35 17.34 -4.45
N LYS A 287 17.67 16.97 -5.70
CA LYS A 287 18.84 17.43 -6.43
C LYS A 287 18.38 18.42 -7.51
N GLU A 288 18.85 19.65 -7.44
CA GLU A 288 18.50 20.68 -8.41
C GLU A 288 19.42 20.57 -9.64
N ILE A 289 18.82 20.39 -10.82
CA ILE A 289 19.51 20.40 -12.11
C ILE A 289 19.24 21.73 -12.78
N SER A 290 20.28 22.45 -13.15
CA SER A 290 20.23 23.83 -13.64
C SER A 290 20.24 23.94 -15.17
N SER A 291 19.97 22.85 -15.88
CA SER A 291 19.86 22.80 -17.35
C SER A 291 18.62 22.02 -17.78
N ALA A 292 18.37 21.91 -19.07
CA ALA A 292 17.46 20.91 -19.61
C ALA A 292 17.94 19.49 -19.27
N GLN A 293 17.03 18.52 -19.22
CA GLN A 293 17.37 17.10 -19.16
C GLN A 293 17.88 16.66 -20.52
N ALA A 294 19.09 16.13 -20.57
CA ALA A 294 19.74 15.65 -21.77
C ALA A 294 20.86 14.67 -21.38
N ALA A 295 21.63 14.15 -22.35
CA ALA A 295 22.81 13.32 -22.09
C ALA A 295 23.84 14.04 -21.20
N HIS A 296 23.89 15.37 -21.26
CA HIS A 296 24.67 16.22 -20.37
C HIS A 296 23.77 17.20 -19.61
N ILE A 297 24.07 17.39 -18.34
CA ILE A 297 23.34 18.31 -17.47
C ILE A 297 24.29 19.24 -16.73
N ILE A 298 23.79 20.38 -16.28
CA ILE A 298 24.50 21.21 -15.30
C ILE A 298 23.98 20.89 -13.90
N TYR A 299 24.83 20.26 -13.10
CA TYR A 299 24.58 19.97 -11.71
C TYR A 299 25.68 20.58 -10.84
N GLN A 300 25.31 21.36 -9.82
CA GLN A 300 26.24 22.11 -8.96
C GLN A 300 27.28 22.93 -9.75
N GLY A 301 26.85 23.52 -10.87
CA GLY A 301 27.68 24.36 -11.72
C GLY A 301 28.66 23.59 -12.63
N GLN A 302 28.66 22.27 -12.63
CA GLN A 302 29.52 21.42 -13.45
C GLN A 302 28.70 20.71 -14.54
N ASN A 303 29.32 20.53 -15.71
CA ASN A 303 28.75 19.72 -16.78
C ASN A 303 28.97 18.24 -16.46
N GLN A 304 27.90 17.45 -16.36
CA GLN A 304 27.96 16.04 -15.99
C GLN A 304 27.25 15.17 -17.01
N LEU A 305 27.84 13.99 -17.29
CA LEU A 305 27.19 12.95 -18.06
C LEU A 305 26.03 12.35 -17.23
N MET A 306 24.83 12.36 -17.78
CA MET A 306 23.60 11.92 -17.09
C MET A 306 23.35 10.44 -17.30
N LEU A 307 23.59 9.62 -16.29
CA LEU A 307 23.29 8.19 -16.29
C LEU A 307 22.13 7.85 -15.33
N ALA A 308 21.20 8.78 -15.07
CA ALA A 308 20.11 8.57 -14.13
C ALA A 308 18.74 9.02 -14.66
N SER A 309 18.68 9.68 -15.82
CA SER A 309 17.44 10.13 -16.43
C SER A 309 16.70 9.00 -17.12
N ASN A 310 15.36 9.01 -17.04
CA ASN A 310 14.52 8.10 -17.82
C ASN A 310 14.15 8.68 -19.21
N ASP A 311 14.80 9.73 -19.67
CA ASP A 311 14.64 10.27 -21.03
C ASP A 311 15.37 9.38 -22.05
N TYR A 312 14.93 8.14 -22.17
CA TYR A 312 15.63 7.09 -22.91
C TYR A 312 15.98 7.44 -24.35
N LEU A 313 15.14 8.23 -25.02
CA LEU A 313 15.35 8.65 -26.40
C LEU A 313 16.00 10.03 -26.54
N GLY A 314 16.19 10.76 -25.42
CA GLY A 314 16.76 12.11 -25.43
C GLY A 314 15.85 13.17 -26.06
N LEU A 315 14.55 13.00 -25.94
CA LEU A 315 13.58 13.85 -26.62
C LEU A 315 13.12 15.06 -25.79
N ILE A 316 13.42 15.15 -24.49
CA ILE A 316 12.95 16.26 -23.63
C ILE A 316 13.47 17.61 -24.15
N ASP A 317 14.70 17.68 -24.63
CA ASP A 317 15.28 18.92 -25.18
C ASP A 317 15.26 18.97 -26.71
N HIS A 318 14.56 18.05 -27.39
CA HIS A 318 14.51 17.99 -28.84
C HIS A 318 13.84 19.23 -29.43
N PRO A 319 14.42 19.90 -30.47
CA PRO A 319 13.91 21.15 -31.00
C PRO A 319 12.46 21.09 -31.47
N GLU A 320 12.08 20.02 -32.19
CA GLU A 320 10.72 19.87 -32.73
C GLU A 320 9.70 19.63 -31.60
N VAL A 321 10.07 18.90 -30.53
CA VAL A 321 9.20 18.69 -29.36
C VAL A 321 8.95 20.00 -28.64
N LYS A 322 9.99 20.81 -28.45
CA LYS A 322 9.87 22.14 -27.84
C LYS A 322 9.03 23.09 -28.68
N GLU A 323 9.19 23.06 -30.01
CA GLU A 323 8.43 23.95 -30.90
C GLU A 323 6.93 23.58 -30.93
N ALA A 324 6.59 22.29 -31.00
CA ALA A 324 5.21 21.81 -30.89
C ALA A 324 4.54 22.27 -29.58
N ALA A 325 5.27 22.20 -28.46
CA ALA A 325 4.78 22.69 -27.18
C ALA A 325 4.50 24.22 -27.19
N LYS A 326 5.38 25.03 -27.75
CA LYS A 326 5.21 26.48 -27.86
C LYS A 326 4.03 26.85 -28.76
N GLU A 327 3.88 26.16 -29.88
CA GLU A 327 2.75 26.39 -30.80
C GLU A 327 1.42 26.06 -30.10
N ALA A 328 1.35 24.97 -29.37
CA ALA A 328 0.16 24.61 -28.60
C ALA A 328 -0.19 25.68 -27.53
N ILE A 329 0.81 26.26 -26.86
CA ILE A 329 0.59 27.38 -25.92
C ILE A 329 0.00 28.58 -26.65
N ASN A 330 0.51 28.93 -27.84
CA ASN A 330 0.02 30.07 -28.60
C ASN A 330 -1.44 29.91 -29.03
N ILE A 331 -1.88 28.69 -29.34
CA ILE A 331 -3.24 28.41 -29.84
C ILE A 331 -4.22 28.20 -28.66
N TYR A 332 -3.84 27.43 -27.65
CA TYR A 332 -4.76 26.93 -26.60
C TYR A 332 -4.50 27.52 -25.20
N GLY A 333 -3.45 28.35 -25.04
CA GLY A 333 -3.02 28.84 -23.72
C GLY A 333 -2.21 27.81 -22.93
N VAL A 334 -1.96 28.12 -21.66
CA VAL A 334 -1.04 27.33 -20.80
C VAL A 334 -1.70 26.20 -20.00
N GLY A 335 -3.02 26.17 -19.94
CA GLY A 335 -3.74 25.21 -19.12
C GLY A 335 -5.04 24.74 -19.74
N SER A 336 -5.62 23.66 -19.18
CA SER A 336 -6.84 23.03 -19.69
C SER A 336 -8.13 23.58 -19.05
N GLY A 337 -8.05 24.23 -17.89
CA GLY A 337 -9.17 24.89 -17.22
C GLY A 337 -10.21 23.98 -16.55
N GLY A 338 -10.12 22.65 -16.69
CA GLY A 338 -11.09 21.73 -16.13
C GLY A 338 -10.73 20.25 -16.29
N SER A 339 -11.58 19.37 -15.78
CA SER A 339 -11.44 17.93 -16.01
C SER A 339 -11.85 17.54 -17.44
N ARG A 340 -11.43 16.34 -17.86
CA ARG A 340 -11.72 15.81 -19.21
C ARG A 340 -13.24 15.75 -19.53
N LEU A 341 -14.08 15.50 -18.54
CA LEU A 341 -15.53 15.37 -18.70
C LEU A 341 -16.29 16.71 -18.66
N THR A 342 -15.61 17.80 -18.34
CA THR A 342 -16.24 19.13 -18.29
C THR A 342 -15.72 20.03 -19.42
N THR A 343 -14.68 20.79 -19.17
CA THR A 343 -14.14 21.78 -20.11
C THR A 343 -12.71 21.47 -20.57
N GLY A 344 -12.05 20.48 -19.96
CA GLY A 344 -10.63 20.22 -20.14
C GLY A 344 -10.26 19.32 -21.32
N THR A 345 -11.20 18.92 -22.18
CA THR A 345 -10.87 18.13 -23.38
C THR A 345 -10.61 19.05 -24.57
N LEU A 346 -9.38 19.02 -25.07
CA LEU A 346 -8.94 19.73 -26.26
C LEU A 346 -8.80 18.76 -27.45
N PRO A 347 -8.78 19.25 -28.70
CA PRO A 347 -8.48 18.41 -29.88
C PRO A 347 -7.18 17.61 -29.74
N LEU A 348 -6.16 18.21 -29.11
CA LEU A 348 -4.86 17.59 -28.84
C LEU A 348 -4.97 16.28 -28.04
N HIS A 349 -5.93 16.16 -27.13
CA HIS A 349 -6.18 14.92 -26.42
C HIS A 349 -6.59 13.79 -27.37
N ASN A 350 -7.59 14.06 -28.24
CA ASN A 350 -8.08 13.07 -29.18
C ASN A 350 -7.01 12.68 -30.22
N GLN A 351 -6.18 13.64 -30.64
CA GLN A 351 -5.05 13.41 -31.54
C GLN A 351 -4.04 12.45 -30.89
N LEU A 352 -3.60 12.72 -29.68
CA LEU A 352 -2.64 11.88 -28.95
C LEU A 352 -3.24 10.50 -28.62
N GLU A 353 -4.50 10.44 -28.17
CA GLU A 353 -5.19 9.16 -27.89
C GLU A 353 -5.29 8.29 -29.17
N THR A 354 -5.59 8.91 -30.31
CA THR A 354 -5.62 8.21 -31.61
C THR A 354 -4.24 7.74 -32.04
N ALA A 355 -3.22 8.58 -31.90
CA ALA A 355 -1.83 8.23 -32.24
C ALA A 355 -1.31 7.08 -31.36
N LEU A 356 -1.56 7.14 -30.03
CA LEU A 356 -1.17 6.07 -29.10
C LEU A 356 -1.86 4.75 -29.43
N ALA A 357 -3.16 4.76 -29.71
CA ALA A 357 -3.90 3.57 -30.10
C ALA A 357 -3.34 2.93 -31.38
N SER A 358 -3.04 3.77 -32.39
CA SER A 358 -2.41 3.32 -33.65
C SER A 358 -1.03 2.72 -33.39
N PHE A 359 -0.19 3.44 -32.66
CA PHE A 359 1.17 3.00 -32.33
C PHE A 359 1.20 1.66 -31.59
N LYS A 360 0.27 1.47 -30.64
CA LYS A 360 0.16 0.25 -29.84
C LYS A 360 -0.67 -0.86 -30.50
N HIS A 361 -1.18 -0.65 -31.72
CA HIS A 361 -2.06 -1.61 -32.41
C HIS A 361 -3.26 -2.04 -31.56
N THR A 362 -3.93 -1.08 -30.95
CA THR A 362 -5.15 -1.24 -30.14
C THR A 362 -6.30 -0.43 -30.69
N GLU A 363 -7.52 -0.69 -30.25
CA GLU A 363 -8.69 0.03 -30.77
C GLU A 363 -8.75 1.47 -30.31
N LYS A 364 -8.39 1.72 -29.05
CA LYS A 364 -8.50 3.04 -28.41
C LYS A 364 -7.44 3.25 -27.34
N ALA A 365 -7.25 4.52 -26.97
CA ALA A 365 -6.45 4.93 -25.84
C ALA A 365 -7.16 5.98 -24.98
N LEU A 366 -6.71 6.15 -23.73
CA LEU A 366 -7.17 7.17 -22.78
C LEU A 366 -5.97 7.75 -22.04
N ILE A 367 -5.90 9.08 -21.93
CA ILE A 367 -4.79 9.79 -21.28
C ILE A 367 -5.15 10.15 -19.84
N PHE A 368 -4.19 9.95 -18.94
CA PHE A 368 -4.20 10.36 -17.54
C PHE A 368 -3.09 11.40 -17.27
N ASN A 369 -3.20 12.14 -16.16
CA ASN A 369 -2.22 13.19 -15.85
C ASN A 369 -0.83 12.65 -15.50
N THR A 370 -0.71 11.45 -14.95
CA THR A 370 0.57 10.78 -14.69
C THR A 370 0.42 9.28 -14.87
N GLY A 371 1.53 8.57 -15.08
CA GLY A 371 1.55 7.10 -15.06
C GLY A 371 1.05 6.54 -13.72
N TYR A 372 1.39 7.20 -12.60
CA TYR A 372 0.89 6.82 -11.28
C TYR A 372 -0.66 6.87 -11.22
N MET A 373 -1.26 7.97 -11.69
CA MET A 373 -2.72 8.13 -11.72
C MET A 373 -3.39 7.15 -12.69
N ALA A 374 -2.71 6.79 -13.79
CA ALA A 374 -3.19 5.76 -14.72
C ALA A 374 -3.28 4.40 -14.02
N ASN A 375 -2.21 3.91 -13.39
CA ASN A 375 -2.22 2.65 -12.65
C ASN A 375 -3.29 2.62 -11.56
N VAL A 376 -3.30 3.64 -10.69
CA VAL A 376 -4.29 3.74 -9.62
C VAL A 376 -5.73 3.76 -10.18
N GLY A 377 -5.98 4.54 -11.23
CA GLY A 377 -7.30 4.65 -11.83
C GLY A 377 -7.78 3.37 -12.50
N ILE A 378 -6.91 2.73 -13.28
CA ILE A 378 -7.20 1.50 -14.03
C ILE A 378 -7.45 0.34 -13.05
N ILE A 379 -6.49 0.09 -12.16
CA ILE A 379 -6.53 -1.06 -11.26
C ILE A 379 -7.70 -0.95 -10.27
N SER A 380 -7.92 0.25 -9.70
CA SER A 380 -9.06 0.44 -8.79
C SER A 380 -10.43 0.35 -9.49
N ALA A 381 -10.50 0.66 -10.79
CA ALA A 381 -11.72 0.51 -11.58
C ALA A 381 -11.99 -0.94 -11.99
N LEU A 382 -10.96 -1.68 -12.40
CA LEU A 382 -11.07 -3.08 -12.83
C LEU A 382 -11.16 -4.06 -11.66
N GLY A 383 -10.53 -3.74 -10.52
CA GLY A 383 -10.54 -4.54 -9.31
C GLY A 383 -11.86 -4.41 -8.54
N ILE A 384 -12.93 -5.01 -9.07
CA ILE A 384 -14.27 -4.97 -8.48
C ILE A 384 -14.40 -5.95 -7.30
N LYS A 385 -15.48 -5.81 -6.55
CA LYS A 385 -15.78 -6.73 -5.44
C LYS A 385 -15.87 -8.18 -5.93
N ASP A 386 -15.30 -9.09 -5.14
CA ASP A 386 -15.25 -10.54 -5.39
C ASP A 386 -14.38 -10.95 -6.59
N SER A 387 -13.62 -10.03 -7.18
CA SER A 387 -12.57 -10.32 -8.15
C SER A 387 -11.19 -10.47 -7.49
N ILE A 388 -10.20 -10.97 -8.25
CA ILE A 388 -8.84 -11.21 -7.77
C ILE A 388 -7.85 -10.50 -8.68
N ILE A 389 -6.87 -9.83 -8.08
CA ILE A 389 -5.72 -9.26 -8.78
C ILE A 389 -4.49 -10.09 -8.42
N PHE A 390 -3.86 -10.69 -9.42
CA PHE A 390 -2.57 -11.38 -9.30
C PHE A 390 -1.47 -10.39 -9.67
N SER A 391 -0.69 -9.98 -8.68
CA SER A 391 0.33 -8.92 -8.82
C SER A 391 1.72 -9.49 -8.62
N ASP A 392 2.65 -9.19 -9.53
CA ASP A 392 4.08 -9.50 -9.33
C ASP A 392 4.60 -8.78 -8.07
N GLU A 393 5.47 -9.43 -7.29
CA GLU A 393 5.97 -8.90 -6.01
C GLU A 393 6.86 -7.66 -6.17
N LEU A 394 7.48 -7.47 -7.35
CA LEU A 394 8.34 -6.32 -7.64
C LEU A 394 7.64 -5.21 -8.44
N ASN A 395 6.35 -5.32 -8.66
CA ASN A 395 5.56 -4.30 -9.33
C ASN A 395 5.77 -2.90 -8.75
N HIS A 396 5.67 -1.90 -9.61
CA HIS A 396 5.80 -0.49 -9.24
C HIS A 396 4.80 -0.08 -8.15
N ALA A 397 5.21 0.86 -7.29
CA ALA A 397 4.40 1.34 -6.16
C ALA A 397 2.98 1.79 -6.55
N SER A 398 2.80 2.37 -7.73
CA SER A 398 1.49 2.78 -8.23
C SER A 398 0.55 1.61 -8.52
N ILE A 399 1.09 0.46 -8.93
CA ILE A 399 0.33 -0.79 -9.10
C ILE A 399 -0.10 -1.31 -7.73
N ILE A 400 0.83 -1.36 -6.77
CA ILE A 400 0.54 -1.76 -5.39
C ILE A 400 -0.54 -0.88 -4.78
N ASP A 401 -0.47 0.43 -4.96
CA ASP A 401 -1.47 1.36 -4.43
C ASP A 401 -2.81 1.26 -5.17
N GLY A 402 -2.79 1.00 -6.48
CA GLY A 402 -3.98 0.67 -7.25
C GLY A 402 -4.68 -0.59 -6.71
N CYS A 403 -3.92 -1.64 -6.42
CA CYS A 403 -4.43 -2.87 -5.79
C CYS A 403 -5.03 -2.60 -4.40
N ARG A 404 -4.38 -1.79 -3.56
CA ARG A 404 -4.88 -1.40 -2.23
C ARG A 404 -6.17 -0.60 -2.29
N LEU A 405 -6.32 0.26 -3.28
CA LEU A 405 -7.51 1.10 -3.49
C LEU A 405 -8.65 0.37 -4.19
N SER A 406 -8.39 -0.79 -4.78
CA SER A 406 -9.40 -1.63 -5.41
C SER A 406 -10.29 -2.33 -4.36
N HIS A 407 -11.39 -2.91 -4.82
CA HIS A 407 -12.25 -3.76 -4.01
C HIS A 407 -11.94 -5.26 -4.19
N ALA A 408 -10.97 -5.58 -5.02
CA ALA A 408 -10.52 -6.94 -5.29
C ALA A 408 -9.62 -7.49 -4.16
N LYS A 409 -9.56 -8.81 -4.08
CA LYS A 409 -8.51 -9.47 -3.29
C LYS A 409 -7.21 -9.44 -4.10
N THR A 410 -6.12 -8.95 -3.50
CA THR A 410 -4.80 -9.02 -4.12
C THR A 410 -4.07 -10.29 -3.70
N VAL A 411 -3.56 -11.02 -4.68
CA VAL A 411 -2.71 -12.20 -4.53
C VAL A 411 -1.35 -11.87 -5.17
N VAL A 412 -0.31 -11.81 -4.35
CA VAL A 412 1.04 -11.50 -4.83
C VAL A 412 1.73 -12.79 -5.23
N TYR A 413 2.32 -12.85 -6.43
CA TYR A 413 3.14 -13.96 -6.88
C TYR A 413 4.62 -13.54 -6.94
N LYS A 414 5.51 -14.54 -6.83
CA LYS A 414 6.95 -14.32 -6.85
C LYS A 414 7.38 -13.75 -8.20
N HIS A 415 8.35 -12.85 -8.12
CA HIS A 415 8.84 -12.14 -9.29
C HIS A 415 9.22 -13.06 -10.46
N ASN A 416 8.55 -12.84 -11.60
CA ASN A 416 8.72 -13.60 -12.85
C ASN A 416 8.61 -15.14 -12.69
N ASP A 417 8.02 -15.65 -11.60
CA ASP A 417 7.83 -17.08 -11.36
C ASP A 417 6.46 -17.54 -11.90
N MET A 418 6.48 -18.04 -13.12
CA MET A 418 5.26 -18.52 -13.80
C MET A 418 4.66 -19.77 -13.15
N LYS A 419 5.45 -20.55 -12.41
CA LYS A 419 4.97 -21.70 -11.66
C LYS A 419 4.15 -21.22 -10.44
N ASP A 420 4.69 -20.27 -9.69
CA ASP A 420 3.99 -19.68 -8.54
C ASP A 420 2.71 -18.95 -9.00
N LEU A 421 2.76 -18.25 -10.14
CA LEU A 421 1.56 -17.63 -10.74
C LEU A 421 0.51 -18.68 -11.14
N ALA A 422 0.92 -19.79 -11.78
CA ALA A 422 0.01 -20.86 -12.17
C ALA A 422 -0.65 -21.54 -10.96
N GLU A 423 0.11 -21.81 -9.90
CA GLU A 423 -0.41 -22.36 -8.63
C GLU A 423 -1.48 -21.44 -8.05
N LYS A 424 -1.21 -20.13 -7.98
CA LYS A 424 -2.16 -19.12 -7.46
C LYS A 424 -3.40 -18.96 -8.32
N LEU A 425 -3.27 -19.01 -9.64
CA LEU A 425 -4.41 -19.02 -10.56
C LEU A 425 -5.27 -20.27 -10.38
N GLN A 426 -4.65 -21.44 -10.19
CA GLN A 426 -5.35 -22.70 -9.94
C GLN A 426 -6.12 -22.66 -8.62
N GLU A 427 -5.53 -22.11 -7.53
CA GLU A 427 -6.20 -21.95 -6.24
C GLU A 427 -7.47 -21.08 -6.31
N HIS A 428 -7.54 -20.21 -7.30
CA HIS A 428 -8.63 -19.27 -7.49
C HIS A 428 -9.38 -19.48 -8.82
N ALA A 429 -9.31 -20.69 -9.37
CA ALA A 429 -9.94 -21.01 -10.66
C ALA A 429 -11.45 -20.71 -10.63
N GLY A 430 -11.94 -20.10 -11.72
CA GLY A 430 -13.35 -19.70 -11.86
C GLY A 430 -13.70 -18.34 -11.25
N CYS A 431 -12.77 -17.65 -10.59
CA CYS A 431 -12.96 -16.28 -10.17
C CYS A 431 -12.65 -15.31 -11.33
N GLN A 432 -13.35 -14.18 -11.38
CA GLN A 432 -12.95 -13.08 -12.25
C GLN A 432 -11.60 -12.55 -11.79
N GLY A 433 -10.60 -12.49 -12.68
CA GLY A 433 -9.23 -12.17 -12.34
C GLY A 433 -8.57 -11.16 -13.27
N LEU A 434 -7.52 -10.52 -12.75
CA LEU A 434 -6.63 -9.62 -13.48
C LEU A 434 -5.19 -9.94 -13.08
N ILE A 435 -4.34 -10.33 -14.04
CA ILE A 435 -2.89 -10.41 -13.82
C ILE A 435 -2.30 -9.03 -14.14
N VAL A 436 -1.49 -8.49 -13.22
CA VAL A 436 -0.84 -7.18 -13.38
C VAL A 436 0.66 -7.31 -13.18
N THR A 437 1.45 -6.79 -14.14
CA THR A 437 2.91 -6.78 -14.09
C THR A 437 3.49 -5.55 -14.77
N ASP A 438 4.69 -5.11 -14.33
CA ASP A 438 5.54 -4.24 -15.15
C ASP A 438 6.06 -5.03 -16.37
N ALA A 439 6.17 -4.41 -17.53
CA ALA A 439 6.79 -5.00 -18.72
C ALA A 439 8.33 -5.07 -18.56
N VAL A 440 8.87 -3.98 -18.05
CA VAL A 440 10.29 -3.82 -17.68
C VAL A 440 10.34 -3.27 -16.28
N PHE A 441 10.96 -4.00 -15.36
CA PHE A 441 11.03 -3.62 -13.96
C PHE A 441 12.02 -2.50 -13.74
N SER A 442 11.59 -1.46 -13.05
CA SER A 442 12.28 -0.16 -12.99
C SER A 442 13.63 -0.18 -12.31
N MET A 443 13.94 -1.18 -11.48
CA MET A 443 15.20 -1.30 -10.74
C MET A 443 16.17 -2.27 -11.41
N GLY A 444 15.73 -3.48 -11.73
CA GLY A 444 16.54 -4.52 -12.36
C GLY A 444 16.71 -4.36 -13.87
N GLY A 445 15.75 -3.72 -14.51
CA GLY A 445 15.72 -3.66 -15.98
C GLY A 445 15.32 -4.98 -16.64
N ASP A 446 14.94 -5.97 -15.87
CA ASP A 446 14.48 -7.28 -16.33
C ASP A 446 13.09 -7.20 -16.98
N ILE A 447 12.83 -8.12 -17.90
CA ILE A 447 11.62 -8.14 -18.75
C ILE A 447 10.67 -9.23 -18.23
N ALA A 448 9.39 -8.91 -18.10
CA ALA A 448 8.37 -9.88 -17.75
C ALA A 448 8.21 -10.96 -18.83
N PRO A 449 8.00 -12.24 -18.48
CA PRO A 449 7.78 -13.33 -19.43
C PRO A 449 6.36 -13.31 -20.01
N LEU A 450 6.06 -12.26 -20.80
CA LEU A 450 4.71 -11.99 -21.30
C LEU A 450 4.07 -13.15 -22.06
N PRO A 451 4.78 -13.94 -22.90
CA PRO A 451 4.17 -15.08 -23.58
C PRO A 451 3.54 -16.08 -22.61
N ASP A 452 4.25 -16.41 -21.52
CA ASP A 452 3.78 -17.35 -20.51
C ASP A 452 2.64 -16.77 -19.68
N ILE A 453 2.73 -15.48 -19.33
CA ILE A 453 1.65 -14.75 -18.64
C ILE A 453 0.37 -14.78 -19.46
N MET A 454 0.45 -14.51 -20.76
CA MET A 454 -0.71 -14.53 -21.65
C MET A 454 -1.28 -15.93 -21.83
N ALA A 455 -0.44 -16.96 -21.91
CA ALA A 455 -0.87 -18.35 -21.97
C ALA A 455 -1.64 -18.76 -20.69
N LEU A 456 -1.13 -18.39 -19.53
CA LEU A 456 -1.82 -18.63 -18.26
C LEU A 456 -3.12 -17.83 -18.17
N ALA A 457 -3.13 -16.58 -18.58
CA ALA A 457 -4.34 -15.76 -18.59
C ALA A 457 -5.44 -16.35 -19.48
N GLU A 458 -5.08 -16.88 -20.66
CA GLU A 458 -6.01 -17.57 -21.55
C GLU A 458 -6.53 -18.87 -20.93
N GLN A 459 -5.65 -19.69 -20.34
CA GLN A 459 -6.01 -20.94 -19.68
C GLN A 459 -7.00 -20.74 -18.53
N TYR A 460 -6.83 -19.70 -17.73
CA TYR A 460 -7.66 -19.43 -16.56
C TYR A 460 -8.76 -18.39 -16.79
N HIS A 461 -8.90 -17.88 -18.02
CA HIS A 461 -9.90 -16.87 -18.41
C HIS A 461 -9.85 -15.60 -17.58
N VAL A 462 -8.65 -15.07 -17.33
CA VAL A 462 -8.41 -13.83 -16.60
C VAL A 462 -7.85 -12.76 -17.52
N LEU A 463 -8.07 -11.47 -17.17
CA LEU A 463 -7.52 -10.34 -17.92
C LEU A 463 -6.03 -10.16 -17.63
N THR A 464 -5.34 -9.52 -18.58
CA THR A 464 -3.94 -9.12 -18.46
C THR A 464 -3.78 -7.61 -18.49
N MET A 465 -3.03 -7.05 -17.55
CA MET A 465 -2.57 -5.66 -17.55
C MET A 465 -1.06 -5.62 -17.48
N VAL A 466 -0.46 -4.84 -18.37
CA VAL A 466 0.99 -4.66 -18.44
C VAL A 466 1.33 -3.17 -18.39
N ASP A 467 2.22 -2.78 -17.46
CA ASP A 467 2.77 -1.44 -17.37
C ASP A 467 4.04 -1.33 -18.23
N GLU A 468 3.94 -0.61 -19.33
CA GLU A 468 5.02 -0.39 -20.28
C GLU A 468 5.80 0.92 -20.06
N ALA A 469 5.74 1.48 -18.85
CA ALA A 469 6.41 2.74 -18.55
C ALA A 469 7.92 2.74 -18.84
N HIS A 470 8.58 1.58 -18.74
CA HIS A 470 9.99 1.40 -19.09
C HIS A 470 10.21 0.57 -20.38
N ALA A 471 9.15 0.19 -21.06
CA ALA A 471 9.21 -0.63 -22.26
C ALA A 471 8.98 0.17 -23.55
N THR A 472 8.01 1.09 -23.55
CA THR A 472 7.69 1.95 -24.68
C THR A 472 8.89 2.83 -25.06
N GLY A 473 9.32 2.79 -26.31
CA GLY A 473 10.50 3.49 -26.82
C GLY A 473 11.83 2.83 -26.43
N VAL A 474 11.81 1.67 -25.76
CA VAL A 474 13.04 1.01 -25.24
C VAL A 474 13.22 -0.39 -25.82
N ILE A 475 12.17 -1.23 -25.79
CA ILE A 475 12.22 -2.60 -26.31
C ILE A 475 11.29 -2.79 -27.49
N GLY A 476 11.57 -3.87 -28.27
CA GLY A 476 10.98 -4.10 -29.58
C GLY A 476 11.79 -3.42 -30.69
N ALA A 477 11.60 -3.84 -31.91
CA ALA A 477 12.36 -3.33 -33.07
C ALA A 477 12.05 -1.86 -33.40
N THR A 478 10.82 -1.41 -33.12
CA THR A 478 10.38 -0.04 -33.37
C THR A 478 9.97 0.70 -32.09
N GLY A 479 10.26 0.11 -30.90
CA GLY A 479 9.94 0.68 -29.61
C GLY A 479 8.47 0.59 -29.21
N ARG A 480 7.71 -0.31 -29.82
CA ARG A 480 6.30 -0.52 -29.45
C ARG A 480 6.11 -1.27 -28.14
N GLY A 481 7.20 -1.74 -27.53
CA GLY A 481 7.16 -2.34 -26.20
C GLY A 481 7.17 -3.87 -26.22
N ILE A 482 6.62 -4.47 -25.16
CA ILE A 482 6.85 -5.87 -24.80
C ILE A 482 6.21 -6.88 -25.79
N ALA A 483 5.04 -6.57 -26.32
CA ALA A 483 4.40 -7.47 -27.29
C ALA A 483 5.20 -7.54 -28.60
N GLU A 484 5.74 -6.41 -29.08
CA GLU A 484 6.64 -6.38 -30.24
C GLU A 484 7.95 -7.11 -29.94
N HIS A 485 8.51 -6.93 -28.74
CA HIS A 485 9.75 -7.58 -28.31
C HIS A 485 9.65 -9.12 -28.43
N PHE A 486 8.54 -9.70 -28.04
CA PHE A 486 8.29 -11.14 -28.16
C PHE A 486 7.64 -11.56 -29.48
N GLY A 487 7.39 -10.65 -30.41
CA GLY A 487 6.74 -10.97 -31.69
C GLY A 487 5.30 -11.47 -31.55
N LEU A 488 4.60 -11.04 -30.50
CA LEU A 488 3.22 -11.48 -30.23
C LEU A 488 2.24 -10.82 -31.21
N LYS A 489 1.27 -11.61 -31.69
CA LYS A 489 0.19 -11.11 -32.56
C LYS A 489 -0.93 -10.41 -31.79
N ARG A 490 -1.11 -10.79 -30.53
CA ARG A 490 -2.15 -10.24 -29.64
C ARG A 490 -1.49 -9.36 -28.59
N GLN A 491 -2.10 -8.21 -28.35
CA GLN A 491 -1.73 -7.34 -27.23
C GLN A 491 -2.34 -7.89 -25.93
N PRO A 492 -1.74 -7.58 -24.74
CA PRO A 492 -2.43 -7.66 -23.46
C PRO A 492 -3.77 -6.90 -23.49
N ASP A 493 -4.71 -7.31 -22.64
CA ASP A 493 -6.04 -6.67 -22.62
C ASP A 493 -5.98 -5.21 -22.20
N VAL A 494 -5.01 -4.86 -21.34
CA VAL A 494 -4.78 -3.52 -20.82
C VAL A 494 -3.29 -3.20 -20.95
N LEU A 495 -2.94 -2.30 -21.85
CA LEU A 495 -1.60 -1.74 -22.00
C LEU A 495 -1.56 -0.36 -21.33
N MET A 496 -0.94 -0.27 -20.18
CA MET A 496 -0.65 1.00 -19.51
C MET A 496 0.74 1.47 -19.89
N GLY A 497 0.94 2.79 -20.00
CA GLY A 497 2.26 3.39 -20.18
C GLY A 497 2.34 4.81 -19.66
N THR A 498 3.52 5.41 -19.78
CA THR A 498 3.75 6.80 -19.38
C THR A 498 4.25 7.65 -20.54
N LEU A 499 3.88 8.93 -20.51
CA LEU A 499 4.42 9.95 -21.42
C LEU A 499 5.72 10.57 -20.88
N SER A 500 6.07 10.28 -19.61
CA SER A 500 7.10 11.02 -18.87
C SER A 500 8.52 10.43 -18.94
N LYS A 501 8.74 9.49 -19.83
CA LYS A 501 10.05 8.86 -20.05
C LYS A 501 10.46 8.97 -21.52
N ALA A 502 10.45 7.90 -22.28
CA ALA A 502 10.81 7.93 -23.70
C ALA A 502 9.98 8.92 -24.56
N LEU A 503 8.75 9.24 -24.14
CA LEU A 503 7.90 10.22 -24.84
C LEU A 503 8.03 11.67 -24.30
N ALA A 504 9.04 11.95 -23.51
CA ALA A 504 9.58 13.29 -23.19
C ALA A 504 8.60 14.33 -22.65
N ALA A 505 7.44 13.92 -22.10
CA ALA A 505 6.40 14.84 -21.63
C ALA A 505 5.99 14.51 -20.18
N GLU A 506 4.80 14.88 -19.77
CA GLU A 506 4.17 14.45 -18.54
C GLU A 506 2.88 13.71 -18.87
N GLY A 507 2.53 12.70 -18.07
CA GLY A 507 1.27 11.99 -18.25
C GLY A 507 1.40 10.48 -18.17
N GLY A 508 0.23 9.83 -18.21
CA GLY A 508 0.09 8.38 -18.39
C GLY A 508 -0.96 8.11 -19.44
N TYR A 509 -1.00 6.88 -19.92
CA TYR A 509 -2.01 6.45 -20.86
C TYR A 509 -2.38 4.98 -20.64
N VAL A 510 -3.54 4.59 -21.15
CA VAL A 510 -3.92 3.20 -21.31
C VAL A 510 -4.41 2.97 -22.73
N CYS A 511 -4.02 1.85 -23.31
CA CYS A 511 -4.48 1.37 -24.62
C CYS A 511 -5.17 0.02 -24.46
N GLY A 512 -6.19 -0.24 -25.29
CA GLY A 512 -6.92 -1.49 -25.30
C GLY A 512 -8.18 -1.42 -26.16
N SER A 513 -9.18 -2.26 -25.84
CA SER A 513 -10.45 -2.29 -26.56
C SER A 513 -11.29 -1.03 -26.32
N GLN A 514 -12.21 -0.73 -27.25
CA GLN A 514 -13.18 0.36 -27.09
C GLN A 514 -13.98 0.20 -25.78
N LEU A 515 -14.38 -1.03 -25.44
CA LEU A 515 -15.11 -1.34 -24.22
C LEU A 515 -14.30 -0.96 -22.96
N LEU A 516 -13.01 -1.33 -22.91
CA LEU A 516 -12.14 -0.95 -21.80
C LEU A 516 -12.06 0.56 -21.62
N ILE A 517 -11.84 1.28 -22.71
CA ILE A 517 -11.67 2.73 -22.68
C ILE A 517 -12.96 3.43 -22.25
N ASP A 518 -14.11 2.99 -22.75
CA ASP A 518 -15.40 3.53 -22.33
C ASP A 518 -15.71 3.23 -20.86
N TYR A 519 -15.37 2.04 -20.40
CA TYR A 519 -15.51 1.68 -18.99
C TYR A 519 -14.63 2.58 -18.11
N LEU A 520 -13.35 2.71 -18.43
CA LEU A 520 -12.42 3.54 -17.63
C LEU A 520 -12.79 5.02 -17.64
N ARG A 521 -13.25 5.55 -18.76
CA ARG A 521 -13.74 6.94 -18.88
C ARG A 521 -14.88 7.23 -17.90
N ASN A 522 -15.69 6.23 -17.59
CA ASN A 522 -16.87 6.35 -16.73
C ASN A 522 -16.63 5.89 -15.27
N THR A 523 -15.51 5.22 -14.97
CA THR A 523 -15.28 4.61 -13.65
C THR A 523 -13.95 4.98 -13.01
N ALA A 524 -12.91 5.28 -13.79
CA ALA A 524 -11.59 5.61 -13.27
C ALA A 524 -11.58 6.98 -12.56
N ARG A 525 -11.55 6.96 -11.25
CA ARG A 525 -11.67 8.18 -10.41
C ARG A 525 -10.54 9.17 -10.65
N SER A 526 -9.31 8.71 -10.86
CA SER A 526 -8.17 9.58 -11.15
C SER A 526 -8.27 10.30 -12.50
N TYR A 527 -9.08 9.77 -13.44
CA TYR A 527 -9.42 10.43 -14.68
C TYR A 527 -10.58 11.42 -14.50
N ILE A 528 -11.66 10.99 -13.87
CA ILE A 528 -12.91 11.75 -13.72
C ILE A 528 -12.71 13.03 -12.90
N PHE A 529 -11.99 12.91 -11.79
CA PHE A 529 -11.88 13.97 -10.77
C PHE A 529 -10.55 14.74 -10.82
N SER A 530 -9.84 14.69 -11.96
CA SER A 530 -8.59 15.43 -12.16
C SER A 530 -8.75 16.48 -13.25
N THR A 531 -8.14 17.66 -13.06
CA THR A 531 -7.92 18.63 -14.14
C THR A 531 -7.03 17.99 -15.20
N SER A 532 -7.31 18.18 -16.47
CA SER A 532 -6.58 17.52 -17.55
C SER A 532 -5.20 18.14 -17.83
N LEU A 533 -4.39 17.44 -18.62
CA LEU A 533 -3.06 17.89 -19.04
C LEU A 533 -3.11 19.20 -19.80
N SER A 534 -2.03 19.96 -19.73
CA SER A 534 -1.88 21.21 -20.47
C SER A 534 -1.68 20.98 -21.98
N PRO A 535 -2.04 21.94 -22.82
CA PRO A 535 -1.84 21.86 -24.27
C PRO A 535 -0.39 21.59 -24.69
N ALA A 536 0.56 22.25 -24.02
CA ALA A 536 1.98 22.09 -24.28
C ALA A 536 2.47 20.65 -24.10
N VAL A 537 2.03 20.01 -23.01
CA VAL A 537 2.39 18.62 -22.70
C VAL A 537 1.82 17.64 -23.73
N LEU A 538 0.56 17.85 -24.14
CA LEU A 538 -0.09 17.02 -25.15
C LEU A 538 0.61 17.10 -26.50
N ALA A 539 0.93 18.31 -26.94
CA ALA A 539 1.61 18.52 -28.22
C ALA A 539 3.05 17.99 -28.21
N ALA A 540 3.77 18.16 -27.08
CA ALA A 540 5.10 17.57 -26.89
C ALA A 540 5.06 16.06 -26.99
N ALA A 541 4.15 15.40 -26.27
CA ALA A 541 4.00 13.95 -26.31
C ALA A 541 3.61 13.44 -27.70
N THR A 542 2.72 14.14 -28.40
CA THR A 542 2.33 13.78 -29.78
C THR A 542 3.53 13.86 -30.71
N LYS A 543 4.32 14.93 -30.63
CA LYS A 543 5.53 15.08 -31.47
C LYS A 543 6.60 14.06 -31.11
N ALA A 544 6.81 13.76 -29.84
CA ALA A 544 7.75 12.71 -29.42
C ALA A 544 7.35 11.32 -29.95
N LEU A 545 6.06 11.02 -29.95
CA LEU A 545 5.55 9.78 -30.51
C LEU A 545 5.72 9.72 -32.03
N GLU A 546 5.46 10.82 -32.74
CA GLU A 546 5.69 10.94 -34.19
C GLU A 546 7.17 10.72 -34.54
N LEU A 547 8.08 11.32 -33.77
CA LEU A 547 9.53 11.12 -33.95
C LEU A 547 9.93 9.66 -33.72
N LEU A 548 9.40 9.01 -32.71
CA LEU A 548 9.64 7.58 -32.46
C LEU A 548 9.14 6.72 -33.61
N GLU A 549 7.95 6.99 -34.16
CA GLU A 549 7.41 6.23 -35.31
C GLU A 549 8.20 6.44 -36.58
N THR A 550 8.63 7.66 -36.86
CA THR A 550 9.34 8.01 -38.09
C THR A 550 10.83 7.72 -38.02
N GLN A 551 11.42 7.65 -36.84
CA GLN A 551 12.86 7.46 -36.61
C GLN A 551 13.14 6.29 -35.65
N PRO A 552 12.77 5.05 -35.95
CA PRO A 552 13.00 3.90 -35.06
C PRO A 552 14.49 3.60 -34.82
N SER A 553 15.39 4.21 -35.62
CA SER A 553 16.85 4.15 -35.39
C SER A 553 17.27 4.64 -34.00
N MET A 554 16.48 5.52 -33.35
CA MET A 554 16.74 5.94 -31.97
C MET A 554 16.67 4.76 -30.99
N VAL A 555 15.74 3.83 -31.20
CA VAL A 555 15.60 2.63 -30.36
C VAL A 555 16.79 1.70 -30.55
N HIS A 556 17.24 1.51 -31.79
CA HIS A 556 18.43 0.73 -32.09
C HIS A 556 19.68 1.35 -31.49
N GLN A 557 19.82 2.66 -31.56
CA GLN A 557 20.95 3.37 -30.93
C GLN A 557 20.96 3.16 -29.41
N LEU A 558 19.80 3.26 -28.76
CA LEU A 558 19.66 3.01 -27.33
C LEU A 558 20.08 1.59 -26.95
N GLN A 559 19.63 0.59 -27.71
CA GLN A 559 19.97 -0.83 -27.50
C GLN A 559 21.47 -1.07 -27.70
N GLU A 560 22.07 -0.48 -28.74
CA GLU A 560 23.51 -0.58 -28.98
C GLU A 560 24.33 0.12 -27.89
N ASN A 561 23.89 1.29 -27.44
CA ASN A 561 24.48 2.01 -26.32
C ASN A 561 24.47 1.14 -25.04
N THR A 562 23.38 0.45 -24.77
CA THR A 562 23.27 -0.49 -23.64
C THR A 562 24.28 -1.64 -23.78
N ARG A 563 24.34 -2.25 -24.95
CA ARG A 563 25.26 -3.34 -25.24
C ARG A 563 26.73 -2.94 -25.06
N ILE A 564 27.10 -1.76 -25.58
CA ILE A 564 28.46 -1.21 -25.43
C ILE A 564 28.78 -0.96 -23.97
N PHE A 565 27.90 -0.33 -23.22
CA PHE A 565 28.12 0.00 -21.82
C PHE A 565 28.26 -1.26 -20.97
N CYS A 566 27.37 -2.24 -21.11
CA CYS A 566 27.47 -3.52 -20.39
C CYS A 566 28.78 -4.26 -20.73
N LYS A 567 29.16 -4.34 -22.01
CA LYS A 567 30.38 -4.98 -22.45
C LYS A 567 31.61 -4.32 -21.83
N THR A 568 31.64 -3.00 -21.76
CA THR A 568 32.77 -2.27 -21.16
C THR A 568 32.84 -2.47 -19.65
N LEU A 569 31.69 -2.46 -18.95
CA LEU A 569 31.65 -2.80 -17.52
C LEU A 569 32.18 -4.22 -17.24
N GLN A 570 31.84 -5.19 -18.09
CA GLN A 570 32.32 -6.55 -17.96
C GLN A 570 33.87 -6.64 -18.15
N GLN A 571 34.45 -5.82 -19.02
CA GLN A 571 35.90 -5.71 -19.18
C GLN A 571 36.59 -5.15 -17.93
N GLU A 572 35.90 -4.34 -17.14
CA GLU A 572 36.33 -3.84 -15.83
C GLU A 572 36.06 -4.81 -14.67
N GLY A 573 35.59 -6.03 -14.96
CA GLY A 573 35.31 -7.05 -13.96
C GLY A 573 33.97 -6.85 -13.23
N ILE A 574 33.10 -5.99 -13.72
CA ILE A 574 31.76 -5.77 -13.16
C ILE A 574 30.74 -6.65 -13.87
N GLU A 575 30.02 -7.45 -13.14
CA GLU A 575 28.89 -8.19 -13.69
C GLU A 575 27.76 -7.21 -14.06
N ALA A 576 27.55 -7.00 -15.36
CA ALA A 576 26.53 -6.12 -15.89
C ALA A 576 25.89 -6.77 -17.13
N HIS A 577 24.59 -6.93 -17.10
CA HIS A 577 23.79 -7.39 -18.24
C HIS A 577 22.45 -6.67 -18.24
N SER A 578 21.98 -6.27 -19.42
CA SER A 578 20.65 -5.74 -19.61
C SER A 578 20.24 -5.82 -21.08
N ASP A 579 18.97 -6.19 -21.30
CA ASP A 579 18.30 -6.13 -22.60
C ASP A 579 17.44 -4.85 -22.75
N THR A 580 17.54 -3.93 -21.80
CA THR A 580 16.79 -2.68 -21.75
C THR A 580 17.75 -1.48 -21.57
N ALA A 581 17.22 -0.29 -21.39
CA ALA A 581 18.02 0.91 -21.13
C ALA A 581 18.48 1.04 -19.66
N ILE A 582 18.09 0.12 -18.78
CA ILE A 582 18.39 0.14 -17.34
C ILE A 582 19.47 -0.90 -17.06
N VAL A 583 20.62 -0.46 -16.58
CA VAL A 583 21.74 -1.33 -16.24
C VAL A 583 21.98 -1.25 -14.73
N PRO A 584 21.59 -2.28 -13.96
CA PRO A 584 21.90 -2.37 -12.55
C PRO A 584 23.38 -2.77 -12.35
N ILE A 585 24.10 -2.03 -11.51
CA ILE A 585 25.47 -2.33 -11.08
C ILE A 585 25.37 -2.65 -9.58
N VAL A 586 25.28 -3.93 -9.25
CA VAL A 586 25.02 -4.39 -7.88
C VAL A 586 26.29 -4.27 -7.05
N LEU A 587 26.19 -3.58 -5.92
CA LEU A 587 27.29 -3.36 -4.97
C LEU A 587 27.06 -4.04 -3.61
N HIS A 588 25.82 -4.52 -3.35
CA HIS A 588 25.37 -5.17 -2.13
C HIS A 588 25.40 -4.28 -0.89
N ASP A 589 26.43 -3.45 -0.71
CA ASP A 589 26.61 -2.56 0.43
C ASP A 589 26.01 -1.17 0.20
N GLU A 590 25.19 -0.70 1.12
CA GLU A 590 24.46 0.57 0.99
C GLU A 590 25.38 1.80 1.12
N GLU A 591 26.40 1.73 1.98
CA GLU A 591 27.35 2.80 2.20
C GLU A 591 28.31 2.90 1.01
N LEU A 592 28.78 1.76 0.50
CA LEU A 592 29.60 1.71 -0.71
C LEU A 592 28.86 2.34 -1.91
N ALA A 593 27.60 1.99 -2.11
CA ALA A 593 26.81 2.55 -3.20
C ALA A 593 26.69 4.08 -3.13
N LEU A 594 26.53 4.63 -1.93
CA LEU A 594 26.53 6.08 -1.72
C LEU A 594 27.89 6.71 -2.00
N ARG A 595 28.95 6.13 -1.46
CA ARG A 595 30.33 6.62 -1.64
C ARG A 595 30.75 6.60 -3.10
N VAL A 596 30.45 5.52 -3.82
CA VAL A 596 30.76 5.40 -5.25
C VAL A 596 30.00 6.44 -6.06
N ALA A 597 28.68 6.60 -5.82
CA ALA A 597 27.88 7.59 -6.52
C ALA A 597 28.37 9.03 -6.26
N GLU A 598 28.77 9.35 -5.03
CA GLU A 598 29.33 10.67 -4.69
C GLU A 598 30.66 10.93 -5.38
N GLU A 599 31.53 9.92 -5.42
CA GLU A 599 32.82 10.03 -6.08
C GLU A 599 32.69 10.13 -7.61
N LEU A 600 31.74 9.41 -8.22
CA LEU A 600 31.40 9.55 -9.64
C LEU A 600 30.87 10.94 -9.98
N ASN A 601 30.06 11.53 -9.09
CA ASN A 601 29.64 12.92 -9.22
C ASN A 601 30.81 13.90 -9.29
N ARG A 602 31.86 13.70 -8.48
CA ARG A 602 33.08 14.50 -8.53
C ARG A 602 33.85 14.33 -9.83
N GLN A 603 33.65 13.19 -10.50
CA GLN A 603 34.25 12.86 -11.81
C GLN A 603 33.30 13.18 -12.98
N ASN A 604 32.31 14.04 -12.76
CA ASN A 604 31.36 14.49 -13.76
C ASN A 604 30.43 13.39 -14.32
N ILE A 605 30.13 12.36 -13.53
CA ILE A 605 29.17 11.32 -13.87
C ILE A 605 28.01 11.36 -12.87
N PHE A 606 26.81 11.70 -13.32
CA PHE A 606 25.61 11.72 -12.51
C PHE A 606 24.87 10.39 -12.60
N ILE A 607 24.95 9.59 -11.52
CA ILE A 607 24.31 8.28 -11.43
C ILE A 607 23.52 8.16 -10.11
N SER A 608 22.47 7.32 -10.09
CA SER A 608 21.61 7.15 -8.92
C SER A 608 22.01 5.92 -8.11
N PRO A 609 22.38 6.08 -6.82
CA PRO A 609 22.50 4.96 -5.89
C PRO A 609 21.09 4.52 -5.45
N ILE A 610 20.79 3.25 -5.61
CA ILE A 610 19.54 2.61 -5.19
C ILE A 610 19.83 1.72 -4.00
N ARG A 611 19.02 1.85 -2.94
CA ARG A 611 19.20 1.13 -1.69
C ARG A 611 17.87 0.89 -0.99
N TYR A 612 17.89 0.19 0.12
CA TYR A 612 16.70 0.00 0.95
C TYR A 612 16.00 1.36 1.27
N PRO A 613 14.68 1.45 1.27
CA PRO A 613 13.68 0.39 1.04
C PRO A 613 13.29 0.17 -0.44
N THR A 614 13.93 0.84 -1.38
CA THR A 614 13.61 0.71 -2.82
C THR A 614 13.97 -0.68 -3.37
N VAL A 615 15.05 -1.25 -2.87
CA VAL A 615 15.48 -2.64 -3.08
C VAL A 615 15.66 -3.32 -1.72
N PRO A 616 15.62 -4.65 -1.63
CA PRO A 616 15.91 -5.38 -0.40
C PRO A 616 17.28 -5.03 0.20
N LYS A 617 17.43 -5.20 1.52
CA LYS A 617 18.74 -5.07 2.18
C LYS A 617 19.76 -6.03 1.57
N GLY A 618 20.99 -5.57 1.38
CA GLY A 618 22.05 -6.34 0.73
C GLY A 618 21.96 -6.40 -0.80
N GLN A 619 21.06 -5.61 -1.41
CA GLN A 619 20.95 -5.46 -2.86
C GLN A 619 21.14 -4.01 -3.32
N ALA A 620 21.90 -3.23 -2.56
CA ALA A 620 22.23 -1.88 -2.97
C ALA A 620 23.01 -1.89 -4.30
N MET A 621 22.70 -0.91 -5.17
CA MET A 621 23.26 -0.83 -6.52
C MET A 621 23.39 0.61 -6.99
N LEU A 622 24.19 0.82 -8.03
CA LEU A 622 24.04 1.97 -8.90
C LEU A 622 23.09 1.60 -10.03
N ARG A 623 22.11 2.44 -10.30
CA ARG A 623 21.18 2.25 -11.42
C ARG A 623 21.59 3.20 -12.55
N ALA A 624 22.27 2.68 -13.55
CA ALA A 624 22.52 3.42 -14.78
C ALA A 624 21.26 3.36 -15.68
N ALA A 625 20.86 4.51 -16.20
CA ALA A 625 19.81 4.65 -17.21
C ALA A 625 20.45 5.30 -18.44
N LEU A 626 20.41 4.59 -19.57
CA LEU A 626 21.07 5.02 -20.79
C LEU A 626 20.10 5.77 -21.70
N MET A 627 20.66 6.62 -22.56
CA MET A 627 19.89 7.41 -23.53
C MET A 627 20.41 7.11 -24.95
N ALA A 628 19.53 7.22 -25.94
CA ALA A 628 19.90 7.12 -27.34
C ALA A 628 20.90 8.22 -27.78
N THR A 629 20.88 9.34 -27.08
CA THR A 629 21.75 10.51 -27.34
C THR A 629 23.13 10.43 -26.69
N HIS A 630 23.43 9.42 -25.87
CA HIS A 630 24.80 9.15 -25.43
C HIS A 630 25.66 8.70 -26.61
N THR A 631 26.92 9.11 -26.63
CA THR A 631 27.86 8.57 -27.60
C THR A 631 28.55 7.29 -27.08
N PRO A 632 28.94 6.36 -27.96
CA PRO A 632 29.68 5.16 -27.56
C PRO A 632 30.97 5.46 -26.78
N GLU A 633 31.68 6.51 -27.16
CA GLU A 633 32.92 6.95 -26.54
C GLU A 633 32.71 7.38 -25.09
N GLU A 634 31.66 8.20 -24.83
CA GLU A 634 31.31 8.66 -23.49
C GLU A 634 30.90 7.48 -22.59
N LEU A 635 30.13 6.54 -23.13
CA LEU A 635 29.69 5.36 -22.40
C LEU A 635 30.87 4.42 -22.06
N CYS A 636 31.79 4.22 -22.99
CA CYS A 636 33.01 3.47 -22.69
C CYS A 636 33.82 4.15 -21.58
N GLN A 637 34.04 5.45 -21.68
CA GLN A 637 34.77 6.21 -20.68
C GLN A 637 34.09 6.16 -19.31
N ALA A 638 32.78 6.35 -19.28
CA ALA A 638 32.00 6.25 -18.05
C ALA A 638 32.09 4.87 -17.41
N ALA A 639 31.94 3.80 -18.19
CA ALA A 639 32.06 2.43 -17.70
C ALA A 639 33.45 2.13 -17.11
N HIS A 640 34.53 2.56 -17.77
CA HIS A 640 35.89 2.47 -17.22
C HIS A 640 36.01 3.25 -15.90
N THR A 641 35.52 4.48 -15.86
CA THR A 641 35.56 5.33 -14.65
C THR A 641 34.77 4.70 -13.49
N ILE A 642 33.61 4.10 -13.78
CA ILE A 642 32.81 3.39 -12.78
C ILE A 642 33.59 2.19 -12.25
N GLY A 643 34.17 1.36 -13.12
CA GLY A 643 34.95 0.19 -12.73
C GLY A 643 36.14 0.54 -11.82
N GLN A 644 36.93 1.49 -12.23
CA GLN A 644 38.08 1.97 -11.46
C GLN A 644 37.67 2.58 -10.11
N THR A 645 36.54 3.29 -10.08
CA THR A 645 36.06 3.91 -8.84
C THR A 645 35.55 2.85 -7.85
N ILE A 646 34.85 1.82 -8.33
CA ILE A 646 34.40 0.70 -7.51
C ILE A 646 35.60 -0.05 -6.94
N SER A 647 36.55 -0.47 -7.79
CA SER A 647 37.77 -1.20 -7.36
C SER A 647 38.52 -0.42 -6.29
N ARG A 648 38.83 0.85 -6.53
CA ARG A 648 39.53 1.71 -5.58
C ARG A 648 38.84 1.85 -4.22
N LEU A 649 37.47 1.90 -4.20
CA LEU A 649 36.72 2.07 -2.96
C LEU A 649 36.39 0.75 -2.25
N THR A 650 36.57 -0.38 -2.93
CA THR A 650 36.40 -1.71 -2.35
C THR A 650 37.73 -2.21 -1.73
N ASP A 651 38.88 -1.85 -2.31
CA ASP A 651 40.20 -2.26 -1.83
C ASP A 651 40.69 -1.46 -0.60
N ASN A 652 40.02 -0.38 -0.23
CA ASN A 652 40.24 0.45 0.95
C ASN A 652 39.16 0.23 2.04
#